data_088fb9f4927a7a7ddcaa904a481b4060
#
_entry.id   088fb9f4927a7a7ddcaa904a481b4060
#
_cell.length_a   1.000
_cell.length_b   1.000
_cell.length_c   1.000
_cell.angle_alpha   90.00
_cell.angle_beta   90.00
_cell.angle_gamma   90.00
#
_symmetry.space_group_name_H-M   'P 1'
#
loop_
_entity.id
_entity.type
_entity.pdbx_description
1 polymer ?
#
loop_
_entity_poly.entity_id
_entity_poly.type
_entity_poly.pdbx_seq_one_letter_code
_entity_poly.pdbx_strand_id
1 'polypeptide(L)'
;MREMLQRILLPRRGEPHDVRSLYLQEAEQNKERLTWADRVTVTVPAGAEVSFETYFNAFPASYWRRWSQLDHVLLRMNVEGQASVDVYRSKIDGTRVSVDGQLVTDDIVEFSIPLSHFEDGGWLWFDVTAETTTTITEAGWYADVAPGPQTMPDGTKVGPFDKRATVGIPTFNRPADAVAALQALAEDPLVDAAIDAVIMPDQGNQHPADEPGYDEAVAHFGDRFHEFRQGNLGGSGGYSRIMYEALGDGAAGAAESPFILYMDDDIEIEPESILRSIQVARYAASPIIVGGQMLNLQERSQLRTMGEIVNRADFMWGPAQHAVTDHDFARYPLNYLGDPRDEKDPDAVNSRDLHRRIDVDYNGWWMSMIPRVVAQANGQPLPLFIKWDDNEYSLRAAKAGFPTVTWPGVAIWHMAWTDKDDAIDWQAYFHLRNRLIVAALNHDGPVDGLITSLRKSTFKHVMCLEYSTLAIQIEAMRDFLAGPDHLFDILESSLPRIAAIRKEYPDAVVLPTAADLPTASGAPGVPMKDKGGRLNKVRKVNWLLKGLKHSLRKEDPRHHDVPQANLSPDQARWFTLSRLDGATVTTAGNNGVAYRKRDRARAKELLAETWGLQDEVAERFDELRDAYRAALPDLVSRESWGEIFR
;
A
#
# COMPACT_ATOMS: atom_id res chain seq x y z
N MET A 1 35.11 -2.87 6.55
CA MET A 1 34.56 -3.18 5.20
C MET A 1 33.45 -2.19 4.97
N ARG A 2 33.48 -1.42 3.88
CA ARG A 2 32.38 -0.49 3.58
C ARG A 2 31.27 -1.24 2.85
N GLU A 3 30.04 -1.06 3.28
CA GLU A 3 28.87 -1.68 2.65
C GLU A 3 27.85 -0.61 2.28
N MET A 4 27.41 -0.61 1.03
CA MET A 4 26.43 0.35 0.51
C MET A 4 25.05 0.07 1.09
N LEU A 5 24.44 1.08 1.72
CA LEU A 5 23.09 1.04 2.27
C LEU A 5 22.06 1.55 1.26
N GLN A 6 22.42 2.60 0.50
CA GLN A 6 21.54 3.29 -0.44
C GLN A 6 22.37 3.97 -1.52
N ARG A 7 22.13 3.65 -2.80
CA ARG A 7 22.71 4.38 -3.94
C ARG A 7 22.03 5.73 -4.13
N ILE A 8 22.77 6.69 -4.68
CA ILE A 8 22.18 7.91 -5.26
C ILE A 8 21.79 7.59 -6.69
N LEU A 9 20.52 7.77 -7.00
CA LEU A 9 19.93 7.38 -8.27
C LEU A 9 19.46 8.59 -9.06
N LEU A 10 19.40 8.40 -10.37
CA LEU A 10 18.88 9.33 -11.36
C LEU A 10 17.63 8.72 -12.03
N PRO A 11 16.74 9.54 -12.58
CA PRO A 11 15.56 9.04 -13.30
C PRO A 11 15.95 8.12 -14.45
N ARG A 12 15.11 7.11 -14.72
CA ARG A 12 15.26 6.29 -15.93
C ARG A 12 15.04 7.15 -17.17
N ARG A 13 15.67 6.77 -18.27
CA ARG A 13 15.42 7.42 -19.57
C ARG A 13 14.00 7.11 -20.04
N GLY A 14 13.29 8.16 -20.46
CA GLY A 14 11.92 8.03 -20.99
C GLY A 14 10.82 8.11 -19.92
N GLU A 15 11.17 8.24 -18.64
CA GLU A 15 10.16 8.50 -17.60
C GLU A 15 9.50 9.89 -17.77
N PRO A 16 8.25 10.05 -17.32
CA PRO A 16 7.59 11.36 -17.29
C PRO A 16 8.38 12.40 -16.51
N HIS A 17 8.25 13.65 -16.90
CA HIS A 17 9.07 14.74 -16.35
C HIS A 17 8.84 14.98 -14.84
N ASP A 18 7.64 14.72 -14.33
CA ASP A 18 7.26 14.86 -12.93
C ASP A 18 8.03 13.88 -12.01
N VAL A 19 8.37 12.69 -12.49
CA VAL A 19 9.16 11.68 -11.77
C VAL A 19 10.55 12.20 -11.39
N ARG A 20 11.10 13.13 -12.18
CA ARG A 20 12.42 13.73 -11.94
C ARG A 20 12.56 14.30 -10.52
N SER A 21 11.52 14.92 -9.99
CA SER A 21 11.49 15.50 -8.64
C SER A 21 11.68 14.49 -7.50
N LEU A 22 11.47 13.20 -7.76
CA LEU A 22 11.72 12.13 -6.80
C LEU A 22 13.23 11.81 -6.63
N TYR A 23 14.07 12.23 -7.59
CA TYR A 23 15.50 11.88 -7.64
C TYR A 23 16.43 13.08 -7.49
N LEU A 24 16.10 14.23 -8.05
CA LEU A 24 16.94 15.42 -7.98
C LEU A 24 16.12 16.71 -8.05
N GLN A 25 16.68 17.78 -7.48
CA GLN A 25 16.14 19.14 -7.57
C GLN A 25 17.18 20.06 -8.20
N GLU A 26 16.79 20.75 -9.24
CA GLU A 26 17.60 21.74 -9.93
C GLU A 26 17.05 23.15 -9.62
N ALA A 27 17.94 24.11 -9.38
CA ALA A 27 17.54 25.51 -9.37
C ALA A 27 16.88 25.88 -10.72
N GLU A 28 15.86 26.74 -10.69
CA GLU A 28 15.05 27.06 -11.90
C GLU A 28 15.91 27.52 -13.09
N GLN A 29 17.00 28.27 -12.82
CA GLN A 29 17.96 28.71 -13.84
C GLN A 29 18.81 27.58 -14.44
N ASN A 30 18.84 26.41 -13.81
CA ASN A 30 19.64 25.26 -14.21
C ASN A 30 18.79 24.11 -14.69
N LYS A 31 17.47 24.28 -14.73
CA LYS A 31 16.51 23.24 -15.11
C LYS A 31 16.85 22.66 -16.47
N GLU A 32 16.90 21.31 -16.55
CA GLU A 32 17.24 20.54 -17.73
C GLU A 32 18.69 20.71 -18.24
N ARG A 33 19.58 21.32 -17.48
CA ARG A 33 21.00 21.43 -17.86
C ARG A 33 21.84 20.24 -17.39
N LEU A 34 21.40 19.53 -16.36
CA LEU A 34 22.06 18.32 -15.89
C LEU A 34 21.87 17.19 -16.89
N THR A 35 22.94 16.42 -17.08
CA THR A 35 22.90 15.23 -17.93
C THR A 35 23.38 14.00 -17.18
N TRP A 36 22.87 12.83 -17.54
CA TRP A 36 23.32 11.56 -16.96
C TRP A 36 23.44 10.49 -18.05
N ALA A 37 24.51 9.69 -17.95
CA ALA A 37 24.79 8.60 -18.88
C ALA A 37 23.99 7.34 -18.51
N ASP A 38 23.86 7.09 -17.23
CA ASP A 38 23.18 5.96 -16.61
C ASP A 38 22.47 6.42 -15.33
N ARG A 39 21.98 5.50 -14.51
CA ARG A 39 21.24 5.82 -13.29
C ARG A 39 22.10 6.25 -12.10
N VAL A 40 23.44 6.22 -12.22
CA VAL A 40 24.36 6.47 -11.08
C VAL A 40 25.48 7.47 -11.43
N THR A 41 25.48 7.99 -12.66
CA THR A 41 26.48 8.94 -13.15
C THR A 41 25.80 10.24 -13.59
N VAL A 42 26.04 11.36 -12.91
CA VAL A 42 25.49 12.66 -13.25
C VAL A 42 26.58 13.67 -13.59
N THR A 43 26.37 14.45 -14.65
CA THR A 43 27.22 15.58 -15.00
C THR A 43 26.50 16.90 -14.72
N VAL A 44 27.10 17.72 -13.85
CA VAL A 44 26.63 19.03 -13.42
C VAL A 44 27.43 20.08 -14.18
N PRO A 45 26.83 20.93 -15.02
CA PRO A 45 27.53 21.98 -15.76
C PRO A 45 28.13 23.04 -14.82
N ALA A 46 29.22 23.69 -15.25
CA ALA A 46 29.84 24.78 -14.52
C ALA A 46 28.81 25.87 -14.11
N GLY A 47 28.84 26.28 -12.85
CA GLY A 47 27.94 27.26 -12.26
C GLY A 47 26.53 26.73 -11.99
N ALA A 48 26.27 25.43 -12.16
CA ALA A 48 25.00 24.82 -11.81
C ALA A 48 25.02 24.26 -10.38
N GLU A 49 23.85 24.26 -9.75
CA GLU A 49 23.58 23.68 -8.43
C GLU A 49 22.51 22.60 -8.57
N VAL A 50 22.70 21.47 -7.89
CA VAL A 50 21.75 20.38 -7.76
C VAL A 50 21.65 19.93 -6.30
N SER A 51 20.42 19.70 -5.85
CA SER A 51 20.14 19.13 -4.53
C SER A 51 19.61 17.71 -4.66
N PHE A 52 20.07 16.84 -3.78
CA PHE A 52 19.56 15.49 -3.58
C PHE A 52 18.64 15.39 -2.34
N GLU A 53 18.05 16.52 -1.91
CA GLU A 53 16.95 16.58 -0.93
C GLU A 53 15.64 16.08 -1.57
N THR A 54 15.58 14.80 -1.89
CA THR A 54 14.51 14.17 -2.67
C THR A 54 14.08 12.84 -2.08
N TYR A 55 12.92 12.38 -2.49
CA TYR A 55 12.32 11.17 -1.94
C TYR A 55 13.21 9.93 -2.02
N PHE A 56 13.86 9.69 -3.17
CA PHE A 56 14.73 8.51 -3.33
C PHE A 56 16.17 8.74 -2.88
N ASN A 57 16.69 9.96 -2.84
CA ASN A 57 18.11 10.19 -2.60
C ASN A 57 18.43 10.75 -1.21
N ALA A 58 17.49 11.40 -0.54
CA ALA A 58 17.66 11.70 0.86
C ALA A 58 17.69 10.41 1.70
N PHE A 59 18.54 10.38 2.72
CA PHE A 59 18.71 9.24 3.62
C PHE A 59 17.79 9.40 4.83
N PRO A 60 16.90 8.43 5.12
CA PRO A 60 15.92 8.54 6.22
C PRO A 60 16.58 8.27 7.57
N ALA A 61 17.45 9.19 8.01
CA ALA A 61 18.37 9.03 9.12
C ALA A 61 17.67 8.70 10.45
N SER A 62 16.48 9.27 10.70
CA SER A 62 15.69 8.97 11.91
C SER A 62 15.20 7.52 11.98
N TYR A 63 14.91 6.91 10.83
CA TYR A 63 14.54 5.50 10.74
C TYR A 63 15.75 4.60 11.01
N TRP A 64 16.90 4.88 10.38
CA TRP A 64 18.15 4.18 10.65
C TRP A 64 18.55 4.28 12.10
N ARG A 65 18.49 5.46 12.71
CA ARG A 65 18.77 5.65 14.13
C ARG A 65 17.88 4.81 15.04
N ARG A 66 16.60 4.70 14.72
CA ARG A 66 15.61 3.99 15.55
C ARG A 66 15.72 2.48 15.45
N TRP A 67 15.91 1.97 14.24
CA TRP A 67 15.71 0.55 13.95
C TRP A 67 16.99 -0.23 13.72
N SER A 68 18.12 0.43 13.44
CA SER A 68 19.37 -0.24 13.11
C SER A 68 20.38 -0.26 14.25
N GLN A 69 21.47 -0.99 14.00
CA GLN A 69 22.64 -1.06 14.88
C GLN A 69 23.66 0.05 14.61
N LEU A 70 23.39 0.92 13.61
CA LEU A 70 24.30 1.97 13.19
C LEU A 70 24.27 3.18 14.12
N ASP A 71 25.41 3.73 14.44
CA ASP A 71 25.59 4.98 15.19
C ASP A 71 26.00 6.15 14.29
N HIS A 72 26.51 5.87 13.09
CA HIS A 72 26.84 6.84 12.05
C HIS A 72 26.65 6.24 10.65
N VAL A 73 26.68 7.10 9.62
CA VAL A 73 26.61 6.74 8.21
C VAL A 73 27.62 7.54 7.43
N LEU A 74 28.16 6.96 6.36
CA LEU A 74 29.09 7.62 5.46
C LEU A 74 28.37 8.05 4.19
N LEU A 75 28.48 9.33 3.80
CA LEU A 75 28.22 9.75 2.43
C LEU A 75 29.54 9.68 1.66
N ARG A 76 29.57 8.98 0.54
CA ARG A 76 30.76 8.84 -0.29
C ARG A 76 30.40 8.97 -1.75
N MET A 77 31.24 9.68 -2.52
CA MET A 77 31.13 9.80 -3.97
C MET A 77 32.48 10.09 -4.60
N ASN A 78 32.61 9.78 -5.89
CA ASN A 78 33.75 10.20 -6.70
C ASN A 78 33.36 11.45 -7.51
N VAL A 79 34.21 12.46 -7.49
CA VAL A 79 33.99 13.77 -8.11
C VAL A 79 35.12 14.01 -9.13
N GLU A 80 34.76 14.14 -10.40
CA GLU A 80 35.65 14.55 -11.48
C GLU A 80 35.28 15.99 -11.88
N GLY A 81 36.22 16.92 -11.77
CA GLY A 81 36.01 18.36 -11.88
C GLY A 81 36.12 19.04 -10.52
N GLN A 82 35.69 20.30 -10.44
CA GLN A 82 35.71 21.10 -9.20
C GLN A 82 34.32 21.47 -8.77
N ALA A 83 33.93 21.09 -7.56
CA ALA A 83 32.63 21.39 -6.97
C ALA A 83 32.69 21.53 -5.44
N SER A 84 31.79 22.36 -4.88
CA SER A 84 31.43 22.29 -3.46
C SER A 84 30.39 21.19 -3.26
N VAL A 85 30.63 20.33 -2.27
CA VAL A 85 29.68 19.33 -1.81
C VAL A 85 29.32 19.68 -0.36
N ASP A 86 28.07 20.04 -0.13
CA ASP A 86 27.55 20.51 1.15
C ASP A 86 26.52 19.53 1.70
N VAL A 87 26.72 19.03 2.91
CA VAL A 87 25.87 18.05 3.56
C VAL A 87 24.92 18.72 4.54
N TYR A 88 23.68 18.32 4.49
CA TYR A 88 22.62 18.86 5.32
C TYR A 88 21.83 17.78 6.02
N ARG A 89 21.18 18.18 7.11
CA ARG A 89 20.12 17.40 7.75
C ARG A 89 18.87 18.23 7.95
N SER A 90 17.73 17.57 8.04
CA SER A 90 16.53 18.21 8.57
C SER A 90 16.31 17.91 10.05
N LYS A 91 15.54 18.77 10.71
CA LYS A 91 14.87 18.47 11.97
C LYS A 91 13.49 17.87 11.69
N ILE A 92 12.81 17.45 12.76
CA ILE A 92 11.44 16.91 12.69
C ILE A 92 10.42 17.88 12.04
N ASP A 93 10.68 19.18 12.08
CA ASP A 93 9.85 20.23 11.50
C ASP A 93 10.29 20.65 10.08
N GLY A 94 11.20 19.91 9.48
CA GLY A 94 11.76 20.17 8.15
C GLY A 94 12.84 21.26 8.14
N THR A 95 13.16 21.90 9.28
CA THR A 95 14.21 22.93 9.32
C THR A 95 15.55 22.35 8.89
N ARG A 96 16.15 22.93 7.85
CA ARG A 96 17.46 22.58 7.29
C ARG A 96 18.59 23.03 8.22
N VAL A 97 19.58 22.17 8.43
CA VAL A 97 20.80 22.45 9.22
C VAL A 97 22.01 21.96 8.43
N SER A 98 23.01 22.81 8.22
CA SER A 98 24.30 22.38 7.65
C SER A 98 25.03 21.46 8.61
N VAL A 99 25.56 20.37 8.09
CA VAL A 99 26.30 19.34 8.85
C VAL A 99 27.78 19.44 8.58
N ASP A 100 28.16 19.45 7.29
CA ASP A 100 29.54 19.47 6.81
C ASP A 100 29.58 20.00 5.38
N GLY A 101 30.77 20.29 4.85
CA GLY A 101 30.94 20.70 3.46
C GLY A 101 32.40 20.78 3.06
N GLN A 102 32.67 20.50 1.80
CA GLN A 102 34.03 20.48 1.25
C GLN A 102 34.06 20.93 -0.20
N LEU A 103 35.06 21.75 -0.56
CA LEU A 103 35.46 21.99 -1.93
C LEU A 103 36.33 20.83 -2.40
N VAL A 104 35.92 20.16 -3.47
CA VAL A 104 36.57 18.95 -4.01
C VAL A 104 37.06 19.23 -5.42
N THR A 105 38.23 18.69 -5.77
CA THR A 105 38.79 18.76 -7.12
C THR A 105 39.36 17.38 -7.49
N ASP A 106 38.75 16.70 -8.45
CA ASP A 106 39.20 15.40 -9.00
C ASP A 106 39.55 14.37 -7.92
N ASP A 107 38.65 14.17 -6.93
CA ASP A 107 38.92 13.29 -5.78
C ASP A 107 37.66 12.58 -5.28
N ILE A 108 37.86 11.61 -4.43
CA ILE A 108 36.81 10.96 -3.64
C ILE A 108 36.52 11.81 -2.40
N VAL A 109 35.28 12.20 -2.21
CA VAL A 109 34.84 12.87 -0.99
C VAL A 109 34.08 11.89 -0.10
N GLU A 110 34.31 12.00 1.21
CA GLU A 110 33.68 11.17 2.21
C GLU A 110 33.35 11.99 3.47
N PHE A 111 32.09 11.90 3.92
CA PHE A 111 31.62 12.52 5.15
C PHE A 111 31.11 11.46 6.10
N SER A 112 31.57 11.47 7.36
CA SER A 112 31.08 10.59 8.42
C SER A 112 30.10 11.36 9.30
N ILE A 113 28.84 10.94 9.33
CA ILE A 113 27.74 11.69 9.93
C ILE A 113 27.11 10.88 11.06
N PRO A 114 27.14 11.36 12.33
CA PRO A 114 26.54 10.66 13.45
C PRO A 114 25.01 10.67 13.37
N LEU A 115 24.39 9.53 13.67
CA LEU A 115 22.94 9.37 13.73
C LEU A 115 22.33 9.81 15.07
N SER A 116 23.15 10.16 16.06
CA SER A 116 22.71 10.56 17.40
C SER A 116 21.83 11.83 17.42
N HIS A 117 21.86 12.65 16.35
CA HIS A 117 21.04 13.85 16.21
C HIS A 117 19.63 13.60 15.69
N PHE A 118 19.28 12.36 15.40
CA PHE A 118 17.98 12.00 14.82
C PHE A 118 17.20 11.15 15.84
N GLU A 119 16.12 11.74 16.37
CA GLU A 119 15.22 11.04 17.31
C GLU A 119 13.89 10.68 16.61
N ASP A 120 12.95 11.61 16.55
CA ASP A 120 11.60 11.38 16.04
C ASP A 120 11.40 11.86 14.60
N GLY A 121 12.46 12.25 13.92
CA GLY A 121 12.41 12.71 12.54
C GLY A 121 13.75 13.19 12.01
N GLY A 122 13.79 13.46 10.72
CA GLY A 122 14.92 14.03 10.01
C GLY A 122 15.54 13.09 8.97
N TRP A 123 16.03 13.75 7.93
CA TRP A 123 16.72 13.18 6.79
C TRP A 123 18.11 13.75 6.69
N LEU A 124 19.01 13.05 5.97
CA LEU A 124 20.28 13.56 5.48
C LEU A 124 20.23 13.66 3.96
N TRP A 125 20.87 14.67 3.41
CA TRP A 125 21.08 14.83 1.97
C TRP A 125 22.31 15.69 1.71
N PHE A 126 22.63 15.90 0.45
CA PHE A 126 23.71 16.78 0.03
C PHE A 126 23.30 17.60 -1.19
N ASP A 127 23.96 18.74 -1.33
CA ASP A 127 23.89 19.62 -2.49
C ASP A 127 25.25 19.67 -3.16
N VAL A 128 25.26 19.87 -4.47
CA VAL A 128 26.48 20.03 -5.25
C VAL A 128 26.40 21.31 -6.05
N THR A 129 27.40 22.19 -5.87
CA THR A 129 27.60 23.39 -6.68
C THR A 129 28.86 23.24 -7.49
N ALA A 130 28.72 23.11 -8.82
CA ALA A 130 29.82 22.87 -9.72
C ALA A 130 30.54 24.19 -10.11
N GLU A 131 31.84 24.32 -9.79
CA GLU A 131 32.67 25.44 -10.25
C GLU A 131 33.14 25.24 -11.68
N THR A 132 33.51 24.01 -12.04
CA THR A 132 33.74 23.55 -13.41
C THR A 132 32.69 22.51 -13.77
N THR A 133 32.60 22.10 -15.05
CA THR A 133 31.77 20.93 -15.39
C THR A 133 32.24 19.73 -14.57
N THR A 134 31.37 19.18 -13.76
CA THR A 134 31.70 18.16 -12.76
C THR A 134 30.87 16.90 -13.00
N THR A 135 31.54 15.75 -13.02
CA THR A 135 30.88 14.44 -13.09
C THR A 135 30.97 13.74 -11.73
N ILE A 136 29.82 13.24 -11.24
CA ILE A 136 29.73 12.52 -9.99
C ILE A 136 29.38 11.06 -10.30
N THR A 137 30.16 10.14 -9.74
CA THR A 137 29.96 8.71 -9.86
C THR A 137 30.04 8.02 -8.50
N GLU A 138 29.52 6.80 -8.41
CA GLU A 138 29.55 5.97 -7.20
C GLU A 138 29.02 6.66 -5.94
N ALA A 139 28.12 7.64 -6.09
CA ALA A 139 27.53 8.33 -4.96
C ALA A 139 26.58 7.41 -4.19
N GLY A 140 26.71 7.40 -2.86
CA GLY A 140 25.85 6.58 -2.00
C GLY A 140 26.07 6.80 -0.52
N TRP A 141 25.14 6.24 0.25
CA TRP A 141 25.21 6.15 1.70
C TRP A 141 25.72 4.78 2.11
N TYR A 142 26.73 4.73 2.99
CA TYR A 142 27.45 3.53 3.35
C TYR A 142 27.52 3.32 4.85
N ALA A 143 27.59 2.04 5.27
CA ALA A 143 28.09 1.65 6.57
C ALA A 143 29.57 1.28 6.46
N ASP A 144 30.37 1.59 7.46
CA ASP A 144 31.78 1.18 7.58
C ASP A 144 31.95 -0.07 8.46
N VAL A 145 30.86 -0.53 9.06
CA VAL A 145 30.75 -1.74 9.86
C VAL A 145 29.89 -2.78 9.16
N ALA A 146 30.22 -4.06 9.31
CA ALA A 146 29.36 -5.14 8.84
C ALA A 146 28.11 -5.27 9.73
N PRO A 147 26.98 -5.79 9.19
CA PRO A 147 25.79 -6.06 10.01
C PRO A 147 26.12 -7.10 11.09
N GLY A 148 25.68 -6.82 12.31
CA GLY A 148 25.83 -7.70 13.45
C GLY A 148 24.64 -8.64 13.66
N PRO A 149 24.73 -9.58 14.63
CA PRO A 149 23.60 -10.42 15.00
C PRO A 149 22.48 -9.59 15.62
N GLN A 150 21.25 -9.94 15.28
CA GLN A 150 20.02 -9.28 15.74
C GLN A 150 19.49 -9.94 17.02
N THR A 151 18.78 -9.18 17.84
CA THR A 151 18.17 -9.68 19.07
C THR A 151 16.74 -10.10 18.83
N MET A 152 16.42 -11.36 19.04
CA MET A 152 15.05 -11.90 19.01
C MET A 152 14.25 -11.44 20.23
N PRO A 153 12.90 -11.49 20.20
CA PRO A 153 12.06 -11.12 21.35
C PRO A 153 12.35 -11.90 22.64
N ASP A 154 12.80 -13.14 22.52
CA ASP A 154 13.22 -14.00 23.65
C ASP A 154 14.64 -13.72 24.16
N GLY A 155 15.34 -12.75 23.55
CA GLY A 155 16.71 -12.36 23.89
C GLY A 155 17.80 -13.19 23.18
N THR A 156 17.47 -14.21 22.42
CA THR A 156 18.44 -14.97 21.60
C THR A 156 19.00 -14.13 20.46
N LYS A 157 20.10 -14.57 19.87
CA LYS A 157 20.74 -13.88 18.74
C LYS A 157 20.60 -14.68 17.46
N VAL A 158 20.30 -13.98 16.36
CA VAL A 158 20.19 -14.54 15.00
C VAL A 158 21.03 -13.71 14.02
N GLY A 159 21.44 -14.32 12.92
CA GLY A 159 22.29 -13.67 11.92
C GLY A 159 23.78 -13.64 12.34
N PRO A 160 24.66 -12.82 11.71
CA PRO A 160 24.28 -11.87 10.66
C PRO A 160 23.73 -12.53 9.41
N PHE A 161 22.90 -11.80 8.65
CA PHE A 161 22.23 -12.31 7.46
C PHE A 161 22.96 -11.91 6.16
N ASP A 162 22.91 -12.79 5.17
CA ASP A 162 23.42 -12.53 3.83
C ASP A 162 22.54 -11.50 3.09
N LYS A 163 23.11 -10.88 2.04
CA LYS A 163 22.42 -9.88 1.20
C LYS A 163 21.63 -10.58 0.09
N ARG A 164 20.66 -11.42 0.47
CA ARG A 164 19.88 -12.23 -0.46
C ARG A 164 18.43 -12.36 -0.02
N ALA A 165 17.50 -12.51 -0.97
CA ALA A 165 16.09 -12.68 -0.72
C ALA A 165 15.46 -13.67 -1.72
N THR A 166 14.38 -14.33 -1.30
CA THR A 166 13.41 -14.98 -2.19
C THR A 166 12.32 -13.97 -2.50
N VAL A 167 12.00 -13.76 -3.79
CA VAL A 167 10.92 -12.89 -4.24
C VAL A 167 9.69 -13.72 -4.56
N GLY A 168 8.54 -13.33 -4.05
CA GLY A 168 7.26 -13.98 -4.32
C GLY A 168 6.28 -13.03 -5.00
N ILE A 169 5.73 -13.45 -6.15
CA ILE A 169 4.82 -12.66 -6.99
C ILE A 169 3.60 -13.53 -7.33
N PRO A 170 2.50 -13.45 -6.58
CA PRO A 170 1.27 -14.16 -6.96
C PRO A 170 0.61 -13.44 -8.13
N THR A 171 0.09 -14.20 -9.10
CA THR A 171 -0.61 -13.64 -10.27
C THR A 171 -1.99 -14.24 -10.48
N PHE A 172 -2.91 -13.44 -11.02
CA PHE A 172 -4.25 -13.88 -11.40
C PHE A 172 -4.75 -13.12 -12.63
N ASN A 173 -4.70 -13.78 -13.80
CA ASN A 173 -5.16 -13.22 -15.09
C ASN A 173 -4.48 -11.88 -15.48
N ARG A 174 -3.21 -11.74 -15.16
CA ARG A 174 -2.36 -10.60 -15.48
C ARG A 174 -1.02 -11.03 -16.10
N PRO A 175 -1.05 -11.79 -17.21
CA PRO A 175 0.17 -12.39 -17.76
C PRO A 175 1.22 -11.35 -18.15
N ALA A 176 0.81 -10.23 -18.74
CA ALA A 176 1.73 -9.18 -19.18
C ALA A 176 2.40 -8.48 -17.98
N ASP A 177 1.64 -8.21 -16.91
CA ASP A 177 2.17 -7.58 -15.69
C ASP A 177 3.16 -8.53 -14.98
N ALA A 178 2.82 -9.82 -14.89
CA ALA A 178 3.70 -10.83 -14.30
C ALA A 178 5.04 -10.96 -15.05
N VAL A 179 5.03 -10.94 -16.39
CA VAL A 179 6.25 -10.96 -17.21
C VAL A 179 7.05 -9.66 -17.02
N ALA A 180 6.40 -8.51 -17.01
CA ALA A 180 7.05 -7.22 -16.76
C ALA A 180 7.72 -7.17 -15.37
N ALA A 181 7.09 -7.74 -14.34
CA ALA A 181 7.68 -7.85 -13.00
C ALA A 181 8.96 -8.70 -13.02
N LEU A 182 8.97 -9.86 -13.71
CA LEU A 182 10.17 -10.67 -13.86
C LEU A 182 11.30 -9.91 -14.59
N GLN A 183 10.97 -9.20 -15.67
CA GLN A 183 11.95 -8.40 -16.41
C GLN A 183 12.54 -7.28 -15.56
N ALA A 184 11.71 -6.59 -14.76
CA ALA A 184 12.16 -5.54 -13.85
C ALA A 184 13.14 -6.05 -12.78
N LEU A 185 12.95 -7.27 -12.27
CA LEU A 185 13.89 -7.90 -11.33
C LEU A 185 15.26 -8.22 -11.97
N ALA A 186 15.28 -8.51 -13.26
CA ALA A 186 16.49 -8.83 -14.02
C ALA A 186 17.25 -7.58 -14.54
N GLU A 187 16.60 -6.39 -14.53
CA GLU A 187 17.16 -5.16 -15.15
C GLU A 187 18.43 -4.67 -14.45
N ASP A 188 18.47 -4.71 -13.12
CA ASP A 188 19.61 -4.23 -12.33
C ASP A 188 20.48 -5.41 -11.86
N PRO A 189 21.75 -5.51 -12.30
CA PRO A 189 22.62 -6.65 -11.94
C PRO A 189 22.85 -6.83 -10.43
N LEU A 190 22.79 -5.75 -9.63
CA LEU A 190 22.91 -5.85 -8.17
C LEU A 190 21.65 -6.42 -7.53
N VAL A 191 20.48 -6.12 -8.09
CA VAL A 191 19.21 -6.69 -7.66
C VAL A 191 19.14 -8.15 -8.04
N ASP A 192 19.44 -8.50 -9.29
CA ASP A 192 19.48 -9.89 -9.78
C ASP A 192 20.41 -10.75 -8.94
N ALA A 193 21.62 -10.26 -8.63
CA ALA A 193 22.57 -10.96 -7.77
C ALA A 193 22.11 -11.13 -6.30
N ALA A 194 21.12 -10.35 -5.84
CA ALA A 194 20.55 -10.46 -4.51
C ALA A 194 19.32 -11.38 -4.43
N ILE A 195 18.88 -11.93 -5.56
CA ILE A 195 17.71 -12.81 -5.63
C ILE A 195 18.16 -14.28 -5.66
N ASP A 196 17.81 -15.06 -4.63
CA ASP A 196 18.06 -16.50 -4.58
C ASP A 196 17.04 -17.32 -5.35
N ALA A 197 15.78 -16.91 -5.27
CA ALA A 197 14.68 -17.57 -5.96
C ALA A 197 13.53 -16.59 -6.25
N VAL A 198 12.77 -16.85 -7.32
CA VAL A 198 11.51 -16.21 -7.63
C VAL A 198 10.41 -17.27 -7.58
N ILE A 199 9.40 -17.07 -6.75
CA ILE A 199 8.25 -17.97 -6.60
C ILE A 199 7.01 -17.27 -7.13
N MET A 200 6.38 -17.84 -8.15
CA MET A 200 5.21 -17.28 -8.83
C MET A 200 4.02 -18.26 -8.78
N PRO A 201 3.12 -18.12 -7.81
CA PRO A 201 1.82 -18.81 -7.85
C PRO A 201 0.93 -18.21 -8.92
N ASP A 202 0.61 -19.00 -9.96
CA ASP A 202 -0.37 -18.65 -10.99
C ASP A 202 -1.72 -19.24 -10.63
N GLN A 203 -2.70 -18.37 -10.38
CA GLN A 203 -4.05 -18.71 -9.95
C GLN A 203 -5.11 -18.49 -11.05
N GLY A 204 -4.66 -18.07 -12.24
CA GLY A 204 -5.50 -17.63 -13.34
C GLY A 204 -5.83 -18.72 -14.36
N ASN A 205 -6.57 -18.28 -15.38
CA ASN A 205 -6.84 -19.04 -16.62
C ASN A 205 -6.23 -18.34 -17.86
N GLN A 206 -5.56 -17.20 -17.65
CA GLN A 206 -4.65 -16.56 -18.59
C GLN A 206 -3.26 -16.64 -17.94
N HIS A 207 -2.34 -17.34 -18.60
CA HIS A 207 -1.08 -17.72 -17.98
C HIS A 207 0.09 -16.85 -18.45
N PRO A 208 1.03 -16.50 -17.57
CA PRO A 208 2.26 -15.80 -17.96
C PRO A 208 3.03 -16.52 -19.07
N ALA A 209 2.98 -17.86 -19.09
CA ALA A 209 3.65 -18.68 -20.11
C ALA A 209 3.13 -18.46 -21.54
N ASP A 210 1.95 -17.88 -21.72
CA ASP A 210 1.38 -17.54 -23.01
C ASP A 210 1.77 -16.11 -23.49
N GLU A 211 2.47 -15.34 -22.65
CA GLU A 211 2.80 -13.92 -22.91
C GLU A 211 4.17 -13.78 -23.57
N PRO A 212 4.32 -12.88 -24.58
CA PRO A 212 5.62 -12.56 -25.15
C PRO A 212 6.66 -12.13 -24.11
N GLY A 213 7.88 -12.66 -24.19
CA GLY A 213 8.98 -12.36 -23.28
C GLY A 213 9.06 -13.24 -22.04
N TYR A 214 8.06 -14.11 -21.78
CA TYR A 214 8.09 -15.04 -20.66
C TYR A 214 9.28 -16.00 -20.73
N ASP A 215 9.47 -16.67 -21.86
CA ASP A 215 10.57 -17.65 -22.03
C ASP A 215 11.94 -17.01 -21.80
N GLU A 216 12.13 -15.76 -22.22
CA GLU A 216 13.38 -15.01 -22.03
C GLU A 216 13.59 -14.66 -20.55
N ALA A 217 12.55 -14.17 -19.88
CA ALA A 217 12.59 -13.83 -18.45
C ALA A 217 12.84 -15.08 -17.59
N VAL A 218 12.18 -16.19 -17.86
CA VAL A 218 12.38 -17.45 -17.15
C VAL A 218 13.76 -18.04 -17.42
N ALA A 219 14.25 -18.00 -18.67
CA ALA A 219 15.60 -18.45 -19.01
C ALA A 219 16.68 -17.65 -18.27
N HIS A 220 16.46 -16.35 -18.01
CA HIS A 220 17.38 -15.51 -17.23
C HIS A 220 17.54 -16.02 -15.80
N PHE A 221 16.43 -16.34 -15.11
CA PHE A 221 16.49 -16.87 -13.75
C PHE A 221 16.87 -18.36 -13.69
N GLY A 222 16.58 -19.14 -14.72
CA GLY A 222 16.89 -20.58 -14.78
C GLY A 222 16.33 -21.32 -13.56
N ASP A 223 17.18 -22.07 -12.86
CA ASP A 223 16.79 -22.88 -11.69
C ASP A 223 16.32 -22.04 -10.48
N ARG A 224 16.46 -20.72 -10.53
CA ARG A 224 15.93 -19.80 -9.50
C ARG A 224 14.45 -19.48 -9.68
N PHE A 225 13.83 -19.76 -10.82
CA PHE A 225 12.42 -19.50 -11.09
C PHE A 225 11.54 -20.72 -10.81
N HIS A 226 10.47 -20.51 -10.04
CA HIS A 226 9.52 -21.56 -9.64
C HIS A 226 8.09 -21.08 -9.85
N GLU A 227 7.40 -21.64 -10.83
CA GLU A 227 5.97 -21.42 -11.07
C GLU A 227 5.13 -22.53 -10.41
N PHE A 228 4.06 -22.13 -9.73
CA PHE A 228 3.10 -23.05 -9.12
C PHE A 228 1.68 -22.72 -9.56
N ARG A 229 1.04 -23.64 -10.29
CA ARG A 229 -0.36 -23.46 -10.69
C ARG A 229 -1.30 -23.97 -9.62
N GLN A 230 -2.31 -23.16 -9.29
CA GLN A 230 -3.31 -23.51 -8.28
C GLN A 230 -4.66 -22.85 -8.59
N GLY A 231 -5.74 -23.25 -7.89
CA GLY A 231 -7.02 -22.55 -7.93
C GLY A 231 -6.94 -21.12 -7.44
N ASN A 232 -7.98 -20.34 -7.70
CA ASN A 232 -8.04 -18.95 -7.21
C ASN A 232 -8.34 -18.94 -5.71
N LEU A 233 -7.30 -18.83 -4.91
CA LEU A 233 -7.33 -18.70 -3.45
C LEU A 233 -7.19 -17.23 -2.99
N GLY A 234 -7.24 -16.29 -3.95
CA GLY A 234 -7.04 -14.86 -3.72
C GLY A 234 -5.61 -14.48 -3.34
N GLY A 235 -5.42 -13.24 -2.90
CA GLY A 235 -4.13 -12.73 -2.46
C GLY A 235 -3.56 -13.54 -1.29
N SER A 236 -4.37 -13.79 -0.25
CA SER A 236 -3.90 -14.58 0.90
C SER A 236 -3.42 -15.97 0.51
N GLY A 237 -4.10 -16.65 -0.43
CA GLY A 237 -3.68 -17.98 -0.91
C GLY A 237 -2.42 -17.94 -1.75
N GLY A 238 -2.28 -16.92 -2.60
CA GLY A 238 -1.06 -16.70 -3.39
C GLY A 238 0.15 -16.42 -2.49
N TYR A 239 0.03 -15.51 -1.54
CA TYR A 239 1.10 -15.21 -0.58
C TYR A 239 1.39 -16.36 0.39
N SER A 240 0.37 -17.12 0.79
CA SER A 240 0.58 -18.33 1.58
C SER A 240 1.34 -19.41 0.80
N ARG A 241 1.08 -19.55 -0.51
CA ARG A 241 1.85 -20.47 -1.36
C ARG A 241 3.31 -20.06 -1.44
N ILE A 242 3.59 -18.78 -1.61
CA ILE A 242 4.97 -18.28 -1.62
C ILE A 242 5.67 -18.62 -0.30
N MET A 243 5.07 -18.32 0.83
CA MET A 243 5.64 -18.62 2.14
C MET A 243 5.79 -20.13 2.38
N TYR A 244 4.80 -20.91 1.96
CA TYR A 244 4.83 -22.37 2.04
C TYR A 244 6.04 -22.94 1.29
N GLU A 245 6.27 -22.53 0.06
CA GLU A 245 7.40 -23.00 -0.74
C GLU A 245 8.74 -22.44 -0.24
N ALA A 246 8.79 -21.17 0.13
CA ALA A 246 10.00 -20.54 0.65
C ALA A 246 10.47 -21.14 1.98
N LEU A 247 9.57 -21.58 2.86
CA LEU A 247 9.91 -22.23 4.14
C LEU A 247 10.07 -23.76 4.02
N GLY A 248 9.79 -24.34 2.85
CA GLY A 248 9.90 -25.77 2.56
C GLY A 248 11.03 -26.09 1.60
N ASP A 249 10.95 -27.30 1.04
CA ASP A 249 11.93 -27.81 0.07
C ASP A 249 11.40 -27.71 -1.38
N GLY A 250 10.27 -27.05 -1.61
CA GLY A 250 9.59 -26.99 -2.91
C GLY A 250 10.24 -26.08 -3.93
N ALA A 251 10.99 -25.08 -3.48
CA ALA A 251 11.67 -24.13 -4.35
C ALA A 251 13.18 -24.14 -4.07
N ALA A 252 13.97 -24.57 -5.05
CA ALA A 252 15.42 -24.63 -4.92
C ALA A 252 16.01 -23.21 -4.66
N GLY A 253 16.95 -23.13 -3.73
CA GLY A 253 17.59 -21.86 -3.31
C GLY A 253 16.75 -21.04 -2.32
N ALA A 254 15.42 -21.13 -2.34
CA ALA A 254 14.55 -20.36 -1.46
C ALA A 254 14.78 -20.70 0.03
N ALA A 255 15.01 -21.97 0.34
CA ALA A 255 15.18 -22.44 1.71
C ALA A 255 16.37 -21.83 2.46
N GLU A 256 17.36 -21.30 1.75
CA GLU A 256 18.54 -20.66 2.33
C GLU A 256 18.43 -19.14 2.44
N SER A 257 17.47 -18.53 1.74
CA SER A 257 17.28 -17.07 1.75
C SER A 257 16.90 -16.56 3.14
N PRO A 258 17.59 -15.56 3.70
CA PRO A 258 17.25 -15.01 4.99
C PRO A 258 15.98 -14.15 4.97
N PHE A 259 15.53 -13.72 3.79
CA PHE A 259 14.40 -12.83 3.60
C PHE A 259 13.44 -13.36 2.54
N ILE A 260 12.14 -13.11 2.73
CA ILE A 260 11.06 -13.37 1.78
C ILE A 260 10.46 -12.02 1.43
N LEU A 261 10.51 -11.62 0.16
CA LEU A 261 9.90 -10.40 -0.34
C LEU A 261 8.59 -10.72 -1.04
N TYR A 262 7.49 -10.22 -0.51
CA TYR A 262 6.19 -10.21 -1.18
C TYR A 262 6.07 -9.00 -2.10
N MET A 263 5.59 -9.22 -3.31
CA MET A 263 5.29 -8.19 -4.30
C MET A 263 3.99 -8.55 -5.05
N ASP A 264 3.18 -7.54 -5.39
CA ASP A 264 2.07 -7.72 -6.34
C ASP A 264 2.61 -7.82 -7.78
N ASP A 265 1.83 -8.41 -8.70
CA ASP A 265 2.17 -8.52 -10.12
C ASP A 265 1.89 -7.23 -10.91
N ASP A 266 1.00 -6.36 -10.42
CA ASP A 266 0.53 -5.13 -11.10
C ASP A 266 1.21 -3.84 -10.58
N ILE A 267 2.44 -3.97 -10.09
CA ILE A 267 3.27 -2.84 -9.65
C ILE A 267 4.40 -2.54 -10.64
N GLU A 268 4.80 -1.28 -10.70
CA GLU A 268 6.12 -0.93 -11.23
C GLU A 268 7.09 -0.73 -10.06
N ILE A 269 8.24 -1.39 -10.10
CA ILE A 269 9.21 -1.33 -9.02
C ILE A 269 10.35 -0.36 -9.32
N GLU A 270 10.81 0.38 -8.31
CA GLU A 270 12.15 0.91 -8.28
C GLU A 270 13.10 -0.20 -7.78
N PRO A 271 13.95 -0.81 -8.64
CA PRO A 271 14.76 -1.97 -8.24
C PRO A 271 15.62 -1.74 -7.01
N GLU A 272 16.13 -0.52 -6.84
CA GLU A 272 16.87 -0.13 -5.63
C GLU A 272 16.08 -0.35 -4.34
N SER A 273 14.75 -0.30 -4.38
CA SER A 273 13.90 -0.56 -3.20
C SER A 273 14.11 -1.95 -2.62
N ILE A 274 14.41 -2.95 -3.48
CA ILE A 274 14.75 -4.31 -3.02
C ILE A 274 16.07 -4.30 -2.25
N LEU A 275 17.11 -3.68 -2.81
CA LEU A 275 18.43 -3.62 -2.16
C LEU A 275 18.36 -2.87 -0.82
N ARG A 276 17.61 -1.75 -0.79
CA ARG A 276 17.41 -0.97 0.43
C ARG A 276 16.68 -1.76 1.50
N SER A 277 15.59 -2.46 1.16
CA SER A 277 14.84 -3.27 2.11
C SER A 277 15.69 -4.43 2.68
N ILE A 278 16.51 -5.08 1.84
CA ILE A 278 17.48 -6.07 2.29
C ILE A 278 18.48 -5.45 3.27
N GLN A 279 19.07 -4.29 2.96
CA GLN A 279 20.03 -3.64 3.84
C GLN A 279 19.40 -3.21 5.17
N VAL A 280 18.20 -2.64 5.13
CA VAL A 280 17.45 -2.30 6.35
C VAL A 280 17.23 -3.54 7.21
N ALA A 281 16.74 -4.63 6.62
CA ALA A 281 16.49 -5.88 7.34
C ALA A 281 17.78 -6.48 7.92
N ARG A 282 18.92 -6.38 7.22
CA ARG A 282 20.24 -6.88 7.67
C ARG A 282 20.82 -6.10 8.84
N TYR A 283 20.74 -4.76 8.79
CA TYR A 283 21.28 -3.87 9.81
C TYR A 283 20.34 -3.62 10.97
N ALA A 284 19.12 -4.14 10.95
CA ALA A 284 18.16 -3.97 12.03
C ALA A 284 18.71 -4.49 13.37
N ALA A 285 18.37 -3.82 14.47
CA ALA A 285 18.80 -4.23 15.82
C ALA A 285 18.06 -5.50 16.30
N SER A 286 16.83 -5.70 15.80
CA SER A 286 15.98 -6.89 15.95
C SER A 286 15.30 -7.19 14.63
N PRO A 287 14.84 -8.43 14.37
CA PRO A 287 14.11 -8.71 13.14
C PRO A 287 12.85 -7.84 13.01
N ILE A 288 12.71 -7.15 11.88
CA ILE A 288 11.56 -6.29 11.54
C ILE A 288 11.03 -6.64 10.16
N ILE A 289 9.74 -6.50 9.95
CA ILE A 289 9.14 -6.51 8.60
C ILE A 289 9.36 -5.15 7.97
N VAL A 290 9.95 -5.10 6.77
CA VAL A 290 10.23 -3.85 6.05
C VAL A 290 9.24 -3.69 4.91
N GLY A 291 8.35 -2.71 5.02
CA GLY A 291 7.38 -2.39 4.00
C GLY A 291 7.81 -1.27 3.08
N GLY A 292 7.42 -1.37 1.80
CA GLY A 292 7.57 -0.31 0.81
C GLY A 292 6.37 0.64 0.79
N GLN A 293 6.64 1.92 0.54
CA GLN A 293 5.60 2.94 0.33
C GLN A 293 5.00 2.82 -1.08
N MET A 294 3.78 3.32 -1.25
CA MET A 294 3.09 3.30 -2.54
C MET A 294 3.07 4.69 -3.16
N LEU A 295 3.67 4.82 -4.35
CA LEU A 295 3.50 5.95 -5.26
C LEU A 295 2.35 5.65 -6.24
N ASN A 296 1.67 6.68 -6.70
CA ASN A 296 0.56 6.54 -7.65
C ASN A 296 1.10 6.27 -9.07
N LEU A 297 0.58 5.24 -9.74
CA LEU A 297 1.03 4.85 -11.08
C LEU A 297 0.63 5.89 -12.16
N GLN A 298 -0.51 6.58 -11.99
CA GLN A 298 -0.98 7.60 -12.94
C GLN A 298 -0.40 9.00 -12.65
N GLU A 299 -0.13 9.29 -11.37
CA GLU A 299 0.48 10.55 -10.91
C GLU A 299 1.78 10.20 -10.20
N ARG A 300 2.83 9.88 -10.96
CA ARG A 300 4.02 9.14 -10.52
C ARG A 300 4.85 9.86 -9.45
N SER A 301 4.74 11.16 -9.33
CA SER A 301 5.34 11.95 -8.24
C SER A 301 4.53 11.97 -6.94
N GLN A 302 3.34 11.35 -6.92
CA GLN A 302 2.44 11.38 -5.78
C GLN A 302 2.63 10.19 -4.84
N LEU A 303 3.00 10.48 -3.59
CA LEU A 303 3.01 9.50 -2.49
C LEU A 303 1.60 9.32 -1.94
N ARG A 304 1.09 8.10 -1.94
CA ARG A 304 -0.25 7.79 -1.43
C ARG A 304 -0.37 7.98 0.08
N THR A 305 0.57 7.44 0.85
CA THR A 305 0.64 7.62 2.30
C THR A 305 2.04 7.28 2.83
N MET A 306 2.44 7.94 3.90
CA MET A 306 3.68 7.60 4.60
C MET A 306 3.58 6.28 5.36
N GLY A 307 2.39 5.87 5.77
CA GLY A 307 2.15 4.64 6.50
C GLY A 307 0.76 4.58 7.12
N GLU A 308 0.34 3.39 7.52
CA GLU A 308 -1.04 3.09 7.91
C GLU A 308 -1.12 2.37 9.26
N ILE A 309 -2.25 2.54 9.93
CA ILE A 309 -2.60 1.89 11.19
C ILE A 309 -4.01 1.30 11.13
N VAL A 310 -4.30 0.39 12.04
CA VAL A 310 -5.65 -0.09 12.33
C VAL A 310 -6.16 0.63 13.59
N ASN A 311 -7.21 1.42 13.45
CA ASN A 311 -7.83 2.12 14.57
C ASN A 311 -8.49 1.11 15.52
N ARG A 312 -8.00 1.00 16.75
CA ARG A 312 -8.50 0.04 17.74
C ARG A 312 -9.93 0.32 18.22
N ALA A 313 -10.47 1.52 17.99
CA ALA A 313 -11.84 1.86 18.42
C ALA A 313 -12.92 1.21 17.52
N ASP A 314 -12.64 1.07 16.23
CA ASP A 314 -13.61 0.54 15.26
C ASP A 314 -13.02 -0.48 14.28
N PHE A 315 -11.74 -0.81 14.40
CA PHE A 315 -11.01 -1.70 13.52
C PHE A 315 -11.14 -1.31 12.03
N MET A 316 -11.04 -0.01 11.73
CA MET A 316 -10.81 0.47 10.37
C MET A 316 -9.35 0.85 10.19
N TRP A 317 -8.80 0.52 9.03
CA TRP A 317 -7.49 1.00 8.63
C TRP A 317 -7.54 2.46 8.18
N GLY A 318 -6.44 3.14 8.30
CA GLY A 318 -6.28 4.53 7.90
C GLY A 318 -4.85 5.02 8.08
N PRO A 319 -4.57 6.25 7.65
CA PRO A 319 -3.23 6.81 7.79
C PRO A 319 -2.81 6.87 9.27
N ALA A 320 -1.54 6.60 9.50
CA ALA A 320 -0.93 6.74 10.82
C ALA A 320 -0.98 8.21 11.30
N GLN A 321 -0.81 8.41 12.60
CA GLN A 321 -0.78 9.77 13.15
C GLN A 321 0.35 10.57 12.50
N HIS A 322 0.05 11.78 12.04
CA HIS A 322 0.95 12.68 11.30
C HIS A 322 1.39 12.17 9.92
N ALA A 323 0.89 11.04 9.44
CA ALA A 323 1.19 10.61 8.08
C ALA A 323 0.59 11.58 7.04
N VAL A 324 1.42 12.01 6.12
CA VAL A 324 0.99 12.77 4.94
C VAL A 324 0.39 11.78 3.94
N THR A 325 -0.68 12.17 3.27
CA THR A 325 -1.37 11.38 2.25
C THR A 325 -1.54 12.18 0.97
N ASP A 326 -1.53 11.50 -0.17
CA ASP A 326 -1.73 12.10 -1.50
C ASP A 326 -0.77 13.28 -1.77
N HIS A 327 0.51 13.14 -1.37
CA HIS A 327 1.53 14.17 -1.47
C HIS A 327 2.24 14.14 -2.81
N ASP A 328 2.19 15.25 -3.54
CA ASP A 328 2.83 15.41 -4.86
C ASP A 328 4.20 16.10 -4.71
N PHE A 329 5.28 15.35 -4.87
CA PHE A 329 6.66 15.85 -4.79
C PHE A 329 7.06 16.76 -5.96
N ALA A 330 6.40 16.67 -7.12
CA ALA A 330 6.66 17.58 -8.23
C ALA A 330 6.16 18.99 -7.93
N ARG A 331 5.04 19.09 -7.20
CA ARG A 331 4.45 20.36 -6.80
C ARG A 331 5.00 20.87 -5.47
N TYR A 332 5.21 19.96 -4.52
CA TYR A 332 5.66 20.25 -3.16
C TYR A 332 6.86 19.38 -2.80
N PRO A 333 8.09 19.77 -3.20
CA PRO A 333 9.30 19.02 -2.90
C PRO A 333 9.48 18.76 -1.40
N LEU A 334 10.35 17.83 -1.03
CA LEU A 334 10.61 17.47 0.36
C LEU A 334 10.97 18.69 1.22
N ASN A 335 11.71 19.67 0.65
CA ASN A 335 12.10 20.91 1.30
C ASN A 335 11.04 22.02 1.27
N TYR A 336 9.85 21.77 0.74
CA TYR A 336 8.78 22.76 0.71
C TYR A 336 8.17 22.96 2.10
N LEU A 337 8.47 24.10 2.74
CA LEU A 337 7.98 24.45 4.09
C LEU A 337 6.93 25.58 4.05
N GLY A 338 6.19 25.71 2.96
CA GLY A 338 5.10 26.68 2.82
C GLY A 338 4.00 26.51 3.88
N ASP A 339 3.26 27.59 4.13
CA ASP A 339 2.08 27.51 5.01
C ASP A 339 0.87 27.02 4.21
N PRO A 340 0.25 25.89 4.57
CA PRO A 340 -0.96 25.37 3.92
C PRO A 340 -2.17 26.30 4.07
N ARG A 341 -2.05 27.37 4.87
CA ARG A 341 -3.05 28.43 5.02
C ARG A 341 -2.76 29.64 4.15
N ASP A 342 -1.76 29.56 3.25
CA ASP A 342 -1.48 30.66 2.32
C ASP A 342 -2.71 30.87 1.41
N GLU A 343 -3.27 32.08 1.48
CA GLU A 343 -4.44 32.45 0.67
C GLU A 343 -4.15 32.43 -0.85
N LYS A 344 -2.87 32.47 -1.24
CA LYS A 344 -2.44 32.41 -2.65
C LYS A 344 -2.42 30.99 -3.22
N ASP A 345 -2.21 29.99 -2.39
CA ASP A 345 -2.29 28.60 -2.74
C ASP A 345 -3.03 27.82 -1.64
N PRO A 346 -4.38 27.82 -1.67
CA PRO A 346 -5.18 27.13 -0.65
C PRO A 346 -5.04 25.62 -0.70
N ASP A 347 -4.48 25.06 -1.79
CA ASP A 347 -4.21 23.64 -1.96
C ASP A 347 -2.76 23.28 -1.55
N ALA A 348 -1.94 24.26 -1.14
CA ALA A 348 -0.57 24.00 -0.72
C ALA A 348 -0.52 23.05 0.48
N VAL A 349 0.27 21.99 0.33
CA VAL A 349 0.53 21.00 1.37
C VAL A 349 1.89 21.30 1.98
N ASN A 350 1.95 21.37 3.31
CA ASN A 350 3.20 21.57 4.02
C ASN A 350 3.96 20.24 4.12
N SER A 351 5.16 20.17 3.53
CA SER A 351 6.02 18.98 3.55
C SER A 351 6.67 18.69 4.91
N ARG A 352 6.46 19.54 5.93
CA ARG A 352 7.09 19.38 7.27
C ARG A 352 6.85 18.01 7.88
N ASP A 353 5.63 17.47 7.75
CA ASP A 353 5.30 16.17 8.34
C ASP A 353 5.99 15.00 7.60
N LEU A 354 6.52 15.19 6.38
CA LEU A 354 7.37 14.20 5.70
C LEU A 354 8.71 13.96 6.42
N HIS A 355 9.14 14.91 7.26
CA HIS A 355 10.37 14.78 8.05
C HIS A 355 10.18 14.03 9.37
N ARG A 356 8.93 13.65 9.72
CA ARG A 356 8.64 12.83 10.89
C ARG A 356 8.91 11.36 10.62
N ARG A 357 9.38 10.65 11.64
CA ARG A 357 9.29 9.18 11.62
C ARG A 357 7.85 8.79 11.95
N ILE A 358 7.29 7.91 11.13
CA ILE A 358 5.93 7.41 11.28
C ILE A 358 5.99 5.94 11.73
N ASP A 359 5.34 5.65 12.86
CA ASP A 359 5.16 4.28 13.33
C ASP A 359 3.84 3.73 12.78
N VAL A 360 3.88 2.51 12.24
CA VAL A 360 2.75 1.86 11.55
C VAL A 360 2.32 0.59 12.28
N ASP A 361 1.11 0.12 12.00
CA ASP A 361 0.66 -1.21 12.44
C ASP A 361 0.97 -2.29 11.40
N TYR A 362 0.95 -1.92 10.11
CA TYR A 362 1.13 -2.85 9.00
C TYR A 362 1.64 -2.12 7.75
N ASN A 363 2.03 -2.90 6.77
CA ASN A 363 2.29 -2.45 5.39
C ASN A 363 1.61 -3.40 4.41
N GLY A 364 1.06 -2.86 3.33
CA GLY A 364 0.48 -3.67 2.25
C GLY A 364 1.52 -4.58 1.59
N TRP A 365 1.07 -5.72 1.08
CA TRP A 365 1.96 -6.71 0.48
C TRP A 365 2.33 -6.41 -0.97
N TRP A 366 1.94 -5.26 -1.51
CA TRP A 366 2.51 -4.75 -2.76
C TRP A 366 4.04 -4.70 -2.75
N MET A 367 4.65 -4.52 -1.58
CA MET A 367 6.07 -4.72 -1.30
C MET A 367 6.29 -4.88 0.21
N SER A 368 6.63 -6.08 0.66
CA SER A 368 6.87 -6.36 2.08
C SER A 368 7.98 -7.40 2.24
N MET A 369 9.11 -6.99 2.84
CA MET A 369 10.25 -7.85 3.14
C MET A 369 10.09 -8.47 4.53
N ILE A 370 9.90 -9.77 4.58
CA ILE A 370 9.68 -10.55 5.81
C ILE A 370 10.94 -11.37 6.10
N PRO A 371 11.64 -11.14 7.24
CA PRO A 371 12.72 -12.01 7.64
C PRO A 371 12.22 -13.46 7.84
N ARG A 372 12.98 -14.44 7.36
CA ARG A 372 12.64 -15.88 7.51
C ARG A 372 12.33 -16.26 8.95
N VAL A 373 13.11 -15.74 9.91
CA VAL A 373 12.89 -16.01 11.33
C VAL A 373 11.54 -15.47 11.83
N VAL A 374 11.04 -14.37 11.26
CA VAL A 374 9.71 -13.83 11.53
C VAL A 374 8.64 -14.73 10.90
N ALA A 375 8.82 -15.14 9.64
CA ALA A 375 7.90 -16.04 8.95
C ALA A 375 7.77 -17.40 9.69
N GLN A 376 8.87 -17.95 10.17
CA GLN A 376 8.88 -19.19 10.95
C GLN A 376 8.17 -19.05 12.31
N ALA A 377 8.33 -17.92 12.98
CA ALA A 377 7.70 -17.66 14.27
C ALA A 377 6.22 -17.29 14.15
N ASN A 378 5.84 -16.58 13.08
CA ASN A 378 4.49 -16.05 12.87
C ASN A 378 3.55 -17.04 12.14
N GLY A 379 4.11 -18.03 11.42
CA GLY A 379 3.35 -18.98 10.60
C GLY A 379 2.84 -18.35 9.28
N GLN A 380 1.93 -19.06 8.63
CA GLN A 380 1.34 -18.68 7.35
C GLN A 380 0.37 -17.50 7.48
N PRO A 381 0.06 -16.77 6.38
CA PRO A 381 -1.12 -15.91 6.32
C PRO A 381 -2.42 -16.64 6.67
N LEU A 382 -3.42 -15.92 7.17
CA LEU A 382 -4.76 -16.48 7.37
C LEU A 382 -5.49 -16.74 6.05
N PRO A 383 -6.40 -17.74 5.96
CA PRO A 383 -7.19 -18.03 4.75
C PRO A 383 -8.32 -17.01 4.55
N LEU A 384 -7.97 -15.75 4.29
CA LEU A 384 -8.90 -14.64 4.18
C LEU A 384 -9.35 -14.33 2.75
N PHE A 385 -8.74 -14.94 1.75
CA PHE A 385 -8.89 -14.68 0.32
C PHE A 385 -8.28 -13.34 -0.11
N ILE A 386 -8.82 -12.21 0.34
CA ILE A 386 -8.33 -10.85 0.02
C ILE A 386 -8.75 -9.88 1.12
N LYS A 387 -8.00 -8.79 1.30
CA LYS A 387 -8.20 -7.74 2.29
C LYS A 387 -7.99 -8.21 3.73
N TRP A 388 -7.29 -7.42 4.49
CA TRP A 388 -6.97 -7.64 5.90
C TRP A 388 -5.92 -8.74 6.19
N ASP A 389 -5.44 -9.43 5.20
CA ASP A 389 -4.40 -10.46 5.32
C ASP A 389 -3.05 -9.84 5.74
N ASP A 390 -2.64 -8.76 5.11
CA ASP A 390 -1.47 -7.95 5.45
C ASP A 390 -1.57 -7.30 6.84
N ASN A 391 -2.75 -6.75 7.17
CA ASN A 391 -3.03 -6.17 8.48
C ASN A 391 -2.95 -7.24 9.59
N GLU A 392 -3.63 -8.37 9.41
CA GLU A 392 -3.63 -9.46 10.38
C GLU A 392 -2.22 -9.99 10.64
N TYR A 393 -1.50 -10.28 9.56
CA TYR A 393 -0.15 -10.82 9.63
C TYR A 393 0.79 -9.91 10.41
N SER A 394 0.76 -8.60 10.11
CA SER A 394 1.58 -7.59 10.77
C SER A 394 1.20 -7.38 12.23
N LEU A 395 -0.11 -7.35 12.56
CA LEU A 395 -0.59 -7.24 13.93
C LEU A 395 -0.19 -8.44 14.79
N ARG A 396 -0.25 -9.64 14.22
CA ARG A 396 0.17 -10.88 14.87
C ARG A 396 1.68 -10.91 15.08
N ALA A 397 2.47 -10.52 14.08
CA ALA A 397 3.92 -10.40 14.18
C ALA A 397 4.32 -9.38 15.28
N ALA A 398 3.66 -8.22 15.33
CA ALA A 398 3.90 -7.22 16.36
C ALA A 398 3.62 -7.73 17.79
N LYS A 399 2.55 -8.53 17.99
CA LYS A 399 2.28 -9.20 19.27
C LYS A 399 3.38 -10.19 19.66
N ALA A 400 4.01 -10.84 18.69
CA ALA A 400 5.15 -11.73 18.90
C ALA A 400 6.47 -10.98 19.09
N GLY A 401 6.47 -9.63 19.01
CA GLY A 401 7.66 -8.79 19.20
C GLY A 401 8.39 -8.44 17.91
N PHE A 402 7.79 -8.67 16.75
CA PHE A 402 8.34 -8.35 15.42
C PHE A 402 7.58 -7.19 14.78
N PRO A 403 8.06 -5.94 14.92
CA PRO A 403 7.34 -4.79 14.37
C PRO A 403 7.43 -4.71 12.84
N THR A 404 6.45 -4.06 12.24
CA THR A 404 6.48 -3.65 10.83
C THR A 404 6.92 -2.19 10.75
N VAL A 405 7.76 -1.88 9.77
CA VAL A 405 8.23 -0.51 9.49
C VAL A 405 8.05 -0.22 8.01
N THR A 406 7.23 0.76 7.67
CA THR A 406 7.15 1.28 6.31
C THR A 406 8.31 2.25 6.08
N TRP A 407 9.19 1.92 5.13
CA TRP A 407 10.49 2.58 5.00
C TRP A 407 10.47 3.65 3.90
N PRO A 408 10.74 4.93 4.21
CA PRO A 408 10.81 6.00 3.21
C PRO A 408 11.97 5.76 2.22
N GLY A 409 11.72 6.03 0.93
CA GLY A 409 12.67 5.77 -0.15
C GLY A 409 12.77 4.29 -0.56
N VAL A 410 11.95 3.41 0.03
CA VAL A 410 11.60 2.08 -0.46
C VAL A 410 10.18 2.16 -0.99
N ALA A 411 9.99 2.06 -2.30
CA ALA A 411 8.68 2.31 -2.90
C ALA A 411 8.46 1.55 -4.20
N ILE A 412 7.20 1.44 -4.54
CA ILE A 412 6.66 0.94 -5.80
C ILE A 412 5.65 1.94 -6.35
N TRP A 413 5.32 1.86 -7.63
CA TRP A 413 4.16 2.52 -8.22
C TRP A 413 3.03 1.51 -8.41
N HIS A 414 1.84 1.88 -7.96
CA HIS A 414 0.65 1.04 -8.05
C HIS A 414 -0.58 1.89 -8.36
N MET A 415 -1.63 1.27 -8.93
CA MET A 415 -2.89 1.96 -9.21
C MET A 415 -3.56 2.43 -7.91
N ALA A 416 -3.96 3.70 -7.85
CA ALA A 416 -4.60 4.27 -6.67
C ALA A 416 -5.97 3.63 -6.39
N TRP A 417 -6.29 3.40 -5.11
CA TRP A 417 -7.59 2.82 -4.69
C TRP A 417 -8.80 3.74 -4.94
N THR A 418 -8.57 5.04 -5.17
CA THR A 418 -9.62 5.99 -5.56
C THR A 418 -10.32 5.60 -6.85
N ASP A 419 -9.66 4.80 -7.68
CA ASP A 419 -10.16 4.33 -8.97
C ASP A 419 -10.80 2.93 -8.88
N LYS A 420 -11.01 2.41 -7.66
CA LYS A 420 -11.64 1.12 -7.38
C LYS A 420 -12.92 1.30 -6.56
N ASP A 421 -13.93 0.47 -6.85
CA ASP A 421 -15.22 0.43 -6.12
C ASP A 421 -15.21 -0.59 -4.95
N ASP A 422 -14.04 -0.89 -4.39
CA ASP A 422 -13.79 -1.95 -3.40
C ASP A 422 -14.77 -1.94 -2.20
N ALA A 423 -15.24 -0.76 -1.81
CA ALA A 423 -16.16 -0.60 -0.70
C ALA A 423 -17.61 -0.99 -1.01
N ILE A 424 -17.97 -1.15 -2.28
CA ILE A 424 -19.34 -1.41 -2.73
C ILE A 424 -19.48 -2.57 -3.71
N ASP A 425 -18.35 -3.09 -4.22
CA ASP A 425 -18.31 -4.24 -5.11
C ASP A 425 -18.25 -5.58 -4.33
N TRP A 426 -17.83 -6.65 -4.98
CA TRP A 426 -17.72 -7.97 -4.37
C TRP A 426 -16.71 -8.03 -3.20
N GLN A 427 -15.75 -7.13 -3.16
CA GLN A 427 -14.74 -7.06 -2.10
C GLN A 427 -15.33 -6.61 -0.77
N ALA A 428 -16.48 -5.92 -0.78
CA ALA A 428 -17.17 -5.48 0.44
C ALA A 428 -17.55 -6.65 1.38
N TYR A 429 -17.76 -7.86 0.84
CA TYR A 429 -17.94 -9.08 1.63
C TYR A 429 -16.66 -9.41 2.41
N PHE A 430 -15.54 -9.54 1.71
CA PHE A 430 -14.26 -9.88 2.33
C PHE A 430 -13.83 -8.80 3.32
N HIS A 431 -14.01 -7.53 2.93
CA HIS A 431 -13.67 -6.40 3.78
C HIS A 431 -14.40 -6.45 5.14
N LEU A 432 -15.69 -6.77 5.15
CA LEU A 432 -16.45 -6.87 6.40
C LEU A 432 -16.12 -8.14 7.18
N ARG A 433 -16.17 -9.33 6.55
CA ARG A 433 -15.88 -10.61 7.21
C ARG A 433 -14.50 -10.58 7.86
N ASN A 434 -13.50 -10.20 7.11
CA ASN A 434 -12.11 -10.23 7.56
C ASN A 434 -11.84 -9.17 8.63
N ARG A 435 -12.45 -7.98 8.52
CA ARG A 435 -12.41 -6.97 9.59
C ARG A 435 -12.93 -7.50 10.92
N LEU A 436 -14.03 -8.26 10.90
CA LEU A 436 -14.58 -8.89 12.12
C LEU A 436 -13.63 -9.97 12.66
N ILE A 437 -13.04 -10.80 11.81
CA ILE A 437 -12.05 -11.83 12.17
C ILE A 437 -10.81 -11.17 12.81
N VAL A 438 -10.25 -10.15 12.15
CA VAL A 438 -9.07 -9.45 12.66
C VAL A 438 -9.37 -8.72 13.98
N ALA A 439 -10.57 -8.16 14.12
CA ALA A 439 -11.01 -7.60 15.39
C ALA A 439 -11.12 -8.69 16.48
N ALA A 440 -11.70 -9.85 16.21
CA ALA A 440 -11.77 -10.95 17.15
C ALA A 440 -10.39 -11.41 17.61
N LEU A 441 -9.43 -11.51 16.71
CA LEU A 441 -8.06 -11.90 17.04
C LEU A 441 -7.27 -10.84 17.82
N ASN A 442 -7.56 -9.54 17.59
CA ASN A 442 -6.68 -8.45 18.02
C ASN A 442 -7.30 -7.46 19.01
N HIS A 443 -8.61 -7.57 19.33
CA HIS A 443 -9.29 -6.63 20.22
C HIS A 443 -9.70 -7.29 21.54
N ASP A 444 -9.31 -6.68 22.66
CA ASP A 444 -9.62 -7.16 24.00
C ASP A 444 -10.68 -6.29 24.72
N GLY A 445 -11.08 -5.20 24.08
CA GLY A 445 -12.03 -4.23 24.63
C GLY A 445 -13.48 -4.43 24.17
N PRO A 446 -14.38 -3.53 24.57
CA PRO A 446 -15.77 -3.54 24.13
C PRO A 446 -15.90 -3.23 22.64
N VAL A 447 -16.85 -3.89 21.97
CA VAL A 447 -17.03 -3.79 20.52
C VAL A 447 -18.00 -2.69 20.07
N ASP A 448 -18.47 -1.84 20.99
CA ASP A 448 -19.44 -0.79 20.70
C ASP A 448 -19.01 0.14 19.56
N GLY A 449 -17.72 0.46 19.49
CA GLY A 449 -17.16 1.29 18.43
C GLY A 449 -17.24 0.61 17.06
N LEU A 450 -16.89 -0.68 17.01
CA LEU A 450 -17.00 -1.52 15.81
C LEU A 450 -18.44 -1.60 15.33
N ILE A 451 -19.38 -1.99 16.21
CA ILE A 451 -20.81 -2.10 15.89
C ILE A 451 -21.39 -0.74 15.46
N THR A 452 -21.02 0.35 16.14
CA THR A 452 -21.43 1.70 15.74
C THR A 452 -20.93 2.05 14.34
N SER A 453 -19.71 1.70 14.00
CA SER A 453 -19.12 1.89 12.67
C SER A 453 -19.88 1.09 11.62
N LEU A 454 -20.20 -0.19 11.90
CA LEU A 454 -20.98 -1.04 10.99
C LEU A 454 -22.39 -0.49 10.76
N ARG A 455 -23.10 -0.06 11.81
CA ARG A 455 -24.42 0.55 11.69
C ARG A 455 -24.43 1.83 10.85
N LYS A 456 -23.39 2.67 10.99
CA LYS A 456 -23.21 3.87 10.14
C LYS A 456 -22.98 3.50 8.68
N SER A 457 -22.18 2.47 8.42
CA SER A 457 -21.92 1.96 7.07
C SER A 457 -23.20 1.41 6.43
N THR A 458 -23.93 0.55 7.14
CA THR A 458 -25.24 0.02 6.72
C THR A 458 -26.19 1.13 6.31
N PHE A 459 -26.34 2.14 7.19
CA PHE A 459 -27.21 3.28 6.92
C PHE A 459 -26.76 4.06 5.68
N LYS A 460 -25.44 4.25 5.49
CA LYS A 460 -24.89 4.89 4.27
C LYS A 460 -25.27 4.10 3.02
N HIS A 461 -25.10 2.77 3.02
CA HIS A 461 -25.44 1.93 1.87
C HIS A 461 -26.93 1.97 1.52
N VAL A 462 -27.83 1.93 2.52
CA VAL A 462 -29.26 2.14 2.29
C VAL A 462 -29.53 3.49 1.62
N MET A 463 -28.91 4.57 2.12
CA MET A 463 -29.10 5.93 1.59
C MET A 463 -28.46 6.13 0.21
N CYS A 464 -27.46 5.33 -0.13
CA CYS A 464 -26.82 5.33 -1.45
C CYS A 464 -27.45 4.34 -2.44
N LEU A 465 -28.53 3.64 -2.04
CA LEU A 465 -29.24 2.63 -2.85
C LEU A 465 -28.31 1.48 -3.29
N GLU A 466 -27.40 1.04 -2.39
CA GLU A 466 -26.40 0.01 -2.60
C GLU A 466 -26.86 -1.30 -1.93
N TYR A 467 -27.95 -1.88 -2.47
CA TYR A 467 -28.59 -3.06 -1.86
C TYR A 467 -27.81 -4.33 -2.06
N SER A 468 -27.13 -4.48 -3.20
CA SER A 468 -26.23 -5.61 -3.45
C SER A 468 -25.11 -5.68 -2.42
N THR A 469 -24.56 -4.52 -2.03
CA THR A 469 -23.51 -4.42 -1.00
C THR A 469 -24.03 -4.90 0.36
N LEU A 470 -25.25 -4.48 0.75
CA LEU A 470 -25.86 -4.95 2.00
C LEU A 470 -26.11 -6.45 1.98
N ALA A 471 -26.57 -7.02 0.87
CA ALA A 471 -26.83 -8.45 0.74
C ALA A 471 -25.55 -9.27 0.96
N ILE A 472 -24.42 -8.87 0.39
CA ILE A 472 -23.16 -9.59 0.58
C ILE A 472 -22.53 -9.30 1.97
N GLN A 473 -22.80 -8.16 2.59
CA GLN A 473 -22.40 -7.87 3.97
C GLN A 473 -23.20 -8.72 4.99
N ILE A 474 -24.45 -9.08 4.69
CA ILE A 474 -25.23 -10.06 5.45
C ILE A 474 -24.50 -11.41 5.43
N GLU A 475 -24.09 -11.88 4.27
CA GLU A 475 -23.33 -13.14 4.15
C GLU A 475 -21.97 -13.07 4.88
N ALA A 476 -21.29 -11.93 4.83
CA ALA A 476 -20.04 -11.72 5.56
C ALA A 476 -20.21 -11.90 7.07
N MET A 477 -21.31 -11.37 7.63
CA MET A 477 -21.62 -11.54 9.06
C MET A 477 -22.04 -12.97 9.40
N ARG A 478 -22.80 -13.64 8.53
CA ARG A 478 -23.16 -15.04 8.70
C ARG A 478 -21.94 -15.95 8.74
N ASP A 479 -20.99 -15.76 7.81
CA ASP A 479 -19.76 -16.54 7.78
C ASP A 479 -18.88 -16.25 9.02
N PHE A 480 -18.81 -15.01 9.49
CA PHE A 480 -18.11 -14.70 10.75
C PHE A 480 -18.77 -15.40 11.95
N LEU A 481 -20.11 -15.37 12.03
CA LEU A 481 -20.89 -15.99 13.12
C LEU A 481 -20.84 -17.54 13.10
N ALA A 482 -20.54 -18.14 11.95
CA ALA A 482 -20.33 -19.57 11.82
C ALA A 482 -19.01 -20.06 12.47
N GLY A 483 -18.11 -19.14 12.80
CA GLY A 483 -16.85 -19.44 13.47
C GLY A 483 -15.69 -19.76 12.52
N PRO A 484 -14.53 -20.20 13.04
CA PRO A 484 -13.29 -20.33 12.27
C PRO A 484 -13.19 -21.60 11.41
N ASP A 485 -13.89 -22.68 11.76
CA ASP A 485 -13.63 -24.04 11.26
C ASP A 485 -13.84 -24.23 9.76
N HIS A 486 -14.67 -23.39 9.15
CA HIS A 486 -15.01 -23.47 7.73
C HIS A 486 -14.19 -22.55 6.82
N LEU A 487 -13.23 -21.75 7.36
CA LEU A 487 -12.54 -20.72 6.59
C LEU A 487 -11.78 -21.27 5.37
N PHE A 488 -11.17 -22.45 5.50
CA PHE A 488 -10.53 -23.13 4.36
C PHE A 488 -11.56 -23.65 3.35
N ASP A 489 -12.70 -24.19 3.82
CA ASP A 489 -13.75 -24.73 2.95
C ASP A 489 -14.39 -23.68 2.05
N ILE A 490 -14.48 -22.43 2.56
CA ILE A 490 -15.09 -21.32 1.80
C ILE A 490 -14.06 -20.50 1.02
N LEU A 491 -12.77 -20.82 1.07
CA LEU A 491 -11.72 -20.02 0.47
C LEU A 491 -11.92 -19.88 -1.06
N GLU A 492 -12.15 -20.96 -1.78
CA GLU A 492 -12.44 -20.93 -3.22
C GLU A 492 -13.91 -20.60 -3.53
N SER A 493 -14.84 -21.05 -2.68
CA SER A 493 -16.27 -20.97 -2.97
C SER A 493 -16.92 -19.63 -2.67
N SER A 494 -16.28 -18.77 -1.85
CA SER A 494 -16.84 -17.48 -1.45
C SER A 494 -17.08 -16.55 -2.63
N LEU A 495 -16.10 -16.36 -3.51
CA LEU A 495 -16.20 -15.41 -4.62
C LEU A 495 -17.33 -15.78 -5.60
N PRO A 496 -17.47 -17.02 -6.11
CA PRO A 496 -18.60 -17.41 -6.95
C PRO A 496 -19.96 -17.23 -6.26
N ARG A 497 -20.06 -17.56 -4.96
CA ARG A 497 -21.28 -17.39 -4.16
C ARG A 497 -21.68 -15.91 -4.08
N ILE A 498 -20.74 -15.03 -3.74
CA ILE A 498 -20.96 -13.58 -3.64
C ILE A 498 -21.33 -12.97 -5.01
N ALA A 499 -20.69 -13.42 -6.09
CA ALA A 499 -21.02 -13.00 -7.44
C ALA A 499 -22.45 -13.40 -7.84
N ALA A 500 -22.91 -14.61 -7.44
CA ALA A 500 -24.29 -15.04 -7.68
C ALA A 500 -25.32 -14.17 -6.94
N ILE A 501 -25.10 -13.87 -5.67
CA ILE A 501 -25.97 -12.97 -4.87
C ILE A 501 -26.05 -11.59 -5.50
N ARG A 502 -24.93 -10.99 -5.89
CA ARG A 502 -24.90 -9.66 -6.50
C ARG A 502 -25.71 -9.56 -7.78
N LYS A 503 -25.73 -10.63 -8.61
CA LYS A 503 -26.51 -10.67 -9.86
C LYS A 503 -28.02 -10.50 -9.67
N GLU A 504 -28.55 -10.75 -8.47
CA GLU A 504 -29.96 -10.56 -8.15
C GLU A 504 -30.35 -9.07 -7.96
N TYR A 505 -29.37 -8.17 -7.89
CA TYR A 505 -29.56 -6.76 -7.57
C TYR A 505 -29.21 -5.86 -8.76
N PRO A 506 -30.13 -4.95 -9.17
CA PRO A 506 -29.89 -4.02 -10.28
C PRO A 506 -28.69 -3.11 -10.09
N ASP A 507 -28.39 -2.70 -8.84
CA ASP A 507 -27.30 -1.80 -8.48
C ASP A 507 -25.90 -2.46 -8.64
N ALA A 508 -25.83 -3.79 -8.78
CA ALA A 508 -24.60 -4.50 -9.10
C ALA A 508 -24.36 -4.73 -10.59
N VAL A 509 -25.37 -4.46 -11.43
CA VAL A 509 -25.24 -4.60 -12.89
C VAL A 509 -24.62 -3.35 -13.48
N VAL A 510 -23.43 -3.52 -14.06
CA VAL A 510 -22.72 -2.42 -14.77
C VAL A 510 -23.11 -2.46 -16.25
N LEU A 511 -23.72 -1.39 -16.72
CA LEU A 511 -24.02 -1.17 -18.14
C LEU A 511 -22.82 -0.47 -18.79
N PRO A 512 -22.47 -0.80 -20.03
CA PRO A 512 -21.30 -0.20 -20.70
C PRO A 512 -21.41 1.34 -20.83
N THR A 513 -22.62 1.86 -20.95
CA THR A 513 -22.85 3.30 -21.09
C THR A 513 -24.25 3.72 -20.59
N ALA A 514 -24.36 4.96 -20.10
CA ALA A 514 -25.64 5.57 -19.77
C ALA A 514 -26.45 5.94 -21.05
N ALA A 515 -25.84 5.94 -22.22
CA ALA A 515 -26.50 6.29 -23.48
C ALA A 515 -27.61 5.28 -23.89
N ASP A 516 -27.53 4.05 -23.37
CA ASP A 516 -28.54 3.00 -23.60
C ASP A 516 -29.83 3.24 -22.77
N LEU A 517 -29.80 4.20 -21.86
CA LEU A 517 -30.92 4.57 -21.00
C LEU A 517 -31.58 5.86 -21.48
N PRO A 518 -32.90 6.07 -21.15
CA PRO A 518 -33.55 7.34 -21.41
C PRO A 518 -32.82 8.52 -20.78
N THR A 519 -32.90 9.68 -21.44
CA THR A 519 -32.32 10.91 -20.89
C THR A 519 -32.84 11.20 -19.49
N ALA A 520 -31.96 11.56 -18.57
CA ALA A 520 -32.29 11.84 -17.18
C ALA A 520 -33.36 12.96 -17.09
N SER A 521 -34.40 12.72 -16.27
CA SER A 521 -35.55 13.62 -16.14
C SER A 521 -35.24 14.91 -15.36
N GLY A 522 -34.11 14.97 -14.70
CA GLY A 522 -33.69 16.04 -13.80
C GLY A 522 -34.13 15.83 -12.35
N ALA A 523 -33.37 16.41 -11.43
CA ALA A 523 -33.58 16.34 -9.98
C ALA A 523 -33.49 17.74 -9.34
N PRO A 524 -34.48 18.63 -9.51
CA PRO A 524 -34.41 19.99 -8.98
C PRO A 524 -34.23 20.02 -7.46
N GLY A 525 -33.36 20.89 -6.98
CA GLY A 525 -33.09 21.08 -5.55
C GLY A 525 -32.34 19.95 -4.86
N VAL A 526 -31.82 18.97 -5.62
CA VAL A 526 -30.87 17.97 -5.12
C VAL A 526 -29.45 18.49 -5.37
N PRO A 527 -28.60 18.58 -4.34
CA PRO A 527 -27.23 19.01 -4.55
C PRO A 527 -26.47 17.93 -5.32
N MET A 528 -25.93 18.31 -6.46
CA MET A 528 -25.17 17.41 -7.35
C MET A 528 -23.67 17.41 -7.02
N LYS A 529 -23.18 18.46 -6.37
CA LYS A 529 -21.79 18.61 -5.96
C LYS A 529 -21.70 19.38 -4.65
N ASP A 530 -20.86 18.93 -3.74
CA ASP A 530 -20.47 19.76 -2.60
C ASP A 530 -19.44 20.78 -3.12
N LYS A 531 -19.71 22.06 -2.95
CA LYS A 531 -18.79 23.13 -3.33
C LYS A 531 -17.65 23.17 -2.30
N GLY A 532 -16.73 22.21 -2.38
CA GLY A 532 -15.38 22.28 -1.78
C GLY A 532 -15.30 22.62 -0.30
N GLY A 533 -16.22 22.12 0.55
CA GLY A 533 -16.15 22.40 1.99
C GLY A 533 -16.78 21.30 2.82
N ARG A 534 -16.18 21.03 3.98
CA ARG A 534 -16.82 20.16 4.97
C ARG A 534 -18.22 20.68 5.29
N LEU A 535 -19.24 19.89 4.96
CA LEU A 535 -20.64 20.22 5.28
C LEU A 535 -20.78 20.64 6.73
N ASN A 536 -21.31 21.84 6.96
CA ASN A 536 -21.69 22.32 8.29
C ASN A 536 -22.64 21.30 8.94
N LYS A 537 -22.46 21.01 10.23
CA LYS A 537 -23.28 20.04 11.01
C LYS A 537 -24.79 20.26 10.80
N VAL A 538 -25.25 21.52 10.75
CA VAL A 538 -26.65 21.88 10.52
C VAL A 538 -27.14 21.44 9.14
N ARG A 539 -26.33 21.64 8.09
CA ARG A 539 -26.66 21.18 6.73
C ARG A 539 -26.73 19.66 6.65
N LYS A 540 -25.80 18.95 7.29
CA LYS A 540 -25.81 17.47 7.35
C LYS A 540 -27.11 16.97 7.99
N VAL A 541 -27.53 17.52 9.13
CA VAL A 541 -28.77 17.14 9.80
C VAL A 541 -30.00 17.44 8.93
N ASN A 542 -30.06 18.61 8.31
CA ASN A 542 -31.18 18.95 7.43
C ASN A 542 -31.27 18.00 6.22
N TRP A 543 -30.16 17.63 5.62
CA TRP A 543 -30.14 16.70 4.49
C TRP A 543 -30.49 15.29 4.92
N LEU A 544 -30.04 14.86 6.10
CA LEU A 544 -30.44 13.59 6.69
C LEU A 544 -31.95 13.51 6.89
N LEU A 545 -32.57 14.54 7.48
CA LEU A 545 -34.02 14.61 7.68
C LEU A 545 -34.78 14.60 6.36
N LYS A 546 -34.27 15.28 5.32
CA LYS A 546 -34.88 15.26 3.99
C LYS A 546 -34.76 13.89 3.31
N GLY A 547 -33.61 13.24 3.43
CA GLY A 547 -33.40 11.87 2.92
C GLY A 547 -34.32 10.87 3.62
N LEU A 548 -34.38 10.89 4.96
CA LEU A 548 -35.29 10.06 5.75
C LEU A 548 -36.75 10.30 5.35
N LYS A 549 -37.18 11.56 5.24
CA LYS A 549 -38.53 11.88 4.79
C LYS A 549 -38.83 11.34 3.39
N HIS A 550 -37.85 11.36 2.48
CA HIS A 550 -37.99 10.79 1.13
C HIS A 550 -38.06 9.25 1.20
N SER A 551 -37.23 8.60 2.00
CA SER A 551 -37.21 7.13 2.17
C SER A 551 -38.54 6.58 2.70
N LEU A 552 -39.31 7.39 3.45
CA LEU A 552 -40.64 7.01 3.96
C LEU A 552 -41.77 7.15 2.91
N ARG A 553 -41.53 7.85 1.79
CA ARG A 553 -42.53 8.01 0.73
C ARG A 553 -42.57 6.79 -0.18
N LYS A 554 -43.71 6.57 -0.88
CA LYS A 554 -43.79 5.59 -1.95
C LYS A 554 -42.86 6.00 -3.08
N GLU A 555 -42.21 5.04 -3.73
CA GLU A 555 -41.38 5.25 -4.92
C GLU A 555 -42.25 5.78 -6.08
N ASP A 556 -41.64 6.62 -6.91
CA ASP A 556 -42.19 6.93 -8.22
C ASP A 556 -41.66 5.90 -9.24
N PRO A 557 -42.51 4.97 -9.71
CA PRO A 557 -42.06 3.87 -10.59
C PRO A 557 -41.49 4.37 -11.92
N ARG A 558 -41.83 5.60 -12.36
CA ARG A 558 -41.23 6.19 -13.56
C ARG A 558 -39.73 6.30 -13.51
N HIS A 559 -39.15 6.46 -12.29
CA HIS A 559 -37.71 6.59 -12.09
C HIS A 559 -37.01 5.25 -11.98
N HIS A 560 -37.72 4.13 -12.12
CA HIS A 560 -37.12 2.83 -12.35
C HIS A 560 -36.77 2.57 -13.82
N ASP A 561 -37.42 3.34 -14.74
CA ASP A 561 -37.16 3.25 -16.18
C ASP A 561 -36.41 4.49 -16.71
N VAL A 562 -36.68 5.68 -16.12
CA VAL A 562 -36.03 6.93 -16.50
C VAL A 562 -35.27 7.50 -15.31
N PRO A 563 -33.94 7.53 -15.34
CA PRO A 563 -33.15 8.05 -14.25
C PRO A 563 -33.44 9.54 -13.99
N GLN A 564 -33.39 9.95 -12.72
CA GLN A 564 -33.51 11.37 -12.35
C GLN A 564 -32.19 12.12 -12.56
N ALA A 565 -31.06 11.44 -12.44
CA ALA A 565 -29.74 12.03 -12.59
C ALA A 565 -28.74 10.98 -13.09
N ASN A 566 -27.72 11.48 -13.80
CA ASN A 566 -26.50 10.74 -14.09
C ASN A 566 -25.41 11.32 -13.19
N LEU A 567 -24.80 10.51 -12.34
CA LEU A 567 -23.88 10.92 -11.31
C LEU A 567 -22.49 10.36 -11.57
N SER A 568 -21.46 11.18 -11.38
CA SER A 568 -20.07 10.71 -11.23
C SER A 568 -19.85 10.08 -9.85
N PRO A 569 -18.78 9.31 -9.64
CA PRO A 569 -18.49 8.68 -8.35
C PRO A 569 -18.43 9.69 -7.18
N ASP A 570 -17.86 10.86 -7.39
CA ASP A 570 -17.76 11.93 -6.39
C ASP A 570 -19.12 12.58 -6.05
N GLN A 571 -20.09 12.51 -6.97
CA GLN A 571 -21.46 13.02 -6.78
C GLN A 571 -22.39 12.00 -6.12
N ALA A 572 -22.07 10.71 -6.17
CA ALA A 572 -22.88 9.60 -5.65
C ALA A 572 -22.83 9.51 -4.12
N ARG A 573 -23.11 10.62 -3.45
CA ARG A 573 -23.09 10.71 -1.98
C ARG A 573 -24.46 10.44 -1.39
N TRP A 574 -24.49 9.95 -0.14
CA TRP A 574 -25.75 9.67 0.59
C TRP A 574 -26.74 10.85 0.59
N PHE A 575 -26.26 12.08 0.69
CA PHE A 575 -27.09 13.28 0.69
C PHE A 575 -27.67 13.63 -0.70
N THR A 576 -27.10 13.11 -1.78
CA THR A 576 -27.63 13.19 -3.14
C THR A 576 -28.61 12.05 -3.38
N LEU A 577 -28.15 10.79 -3.29
CA LEU A 577 -28.90 9.59 -3.65
C LEU A 577 -30.12 9.34 -2.77
N SER A 578 -30.06 9.61 -1.46
CA SER A 578 -31.19 9.43 -0.53
C SER A 578 -32.44 10.22 -0.88
N ARG A 579 -32.40 11.09 -1.87
CA ARG A 579 -33.51 11.97 -2.33
C ARG A 579 -33.95 11.65 -3.75
N LEU A 580 -33.46 10.57 -4.32
CA LEU A 580 -33.79 10.10 -5.65
C LEU A 580 -34.48 8.74 -5.59
N ASP A 581 -35.34 8.46 -6.56
CA ASP A 581 -35.95 7.16 -6.76
C ASP A 581 -35.19 6.31 -7.79
N GLY A 582 -34.38 6.95 -8.63
CA GLY A 582 -33.49 6.27 -9.57
C GLY A 582 -32.43 7.20 -10.13
N ALA A 583 -31.20 6.73 -10.18
CA ALA A 583 -30.06 7.46 -10.76
C ALA A 583 -29.03 6.48 -11.31
N THR A 584 -28.37 6.85 -12.40
CA THR A 584 -27.16 6.16 -12.83
C THR A 584 -25.95 6.71 -12.10
N VAL A 585 -25.03 5.84 -11.76
CA VAL A 585 -23.75 6.19 -11.13
C VAL A 585 -22.62 5.58 -11.96
N THR A 586 -21.71 6.42 -12.44
CA THR A 586 -20.51 5.94 -13.12
C THR A 586 -19.63 5.17 -12.13
N THR A 587 -19.05 4.05 -12.57
CA THR A 587 -18.09 3.27 -11.76
C THR A 587 -16.80 4.06 -11.54
N ALA A 588 -16.09 3.80 -10.45
CA ALA A 588 -14.83 4.48 -10.15
C ALA A 588 -13.79 4.28 -11.27
N GLY A 589 -13.67 3.05 -11.81
CA GLY A 589 -12.78 2.75 -12.93
C GLY A 589 -13.28 3.26 -14.30
N ASN A 590 -14.38 4.04 -14.35
CA ASN A 590 -14.98 4.61 -15.55
C ASN A 590 -15.29 3.58 -16.67
N ASN A 591 -15.54 2.33 -16.31
CA ASN A 591 -15.80 1.22 -17.23
C ASN A 591 -17.29 0.97 -17.46
N GLY A 592 -18.16 1.87 -16.99
CA GLY A 592 -19.60 1.78 -17.18
C GLY A 592 -20.41 2.52 -16.12
N VAL A 593 -21.70 2.24 -16.06
CA VAL A 593 -22.66 2.86 -15.15
C VAL A 593 -23.52 1.81 -14.46
N ALA A 594 -23.76 1.98 -13.16
CA ALA A 594 -24.74 1.20 -12.40
C ALA A 594 -26.05 1.99 -12.26
N TYR A 595 -27.20 1.36 -12.51
CA TYR A 595 -28.50 2.00 -12.31
C TYR A 595 -29.02 1.67 -10.92
N ARG A 596 -28.87 2.60 -9.99
CA ARG A 596 -29.36 2.49 -8.62
C ARG A 596 -30.82 2.92 -8.55
N LYS A 597 -31.68 2.02 -8.09
CA LYS A 597 -33.12 2.22 -8.01
C LYS A 597 -33.59 2.09 -6.57
N ARG A 598 -34.40 3.03 -6.10
CA ARG A 598 -34.91 2.95 -4.72
C ARG A 598 -36.00 1.89 -4.65
N ASP A 599 -35.84 0.95 -3.73
CA ASP A 599 -36.83 -0.07 -3.35
C ASP A 599 -37.00 -0.02 -1.83
N ARG A 600 -38.11 0.52 -1.38
CA ARG A 600 -38.41 0.70 0.04
C ARG A 600 -38.63 -0.62 0.76
N ALA A 601 -39.27 -1.58 0.11
CA ALA A 601 -39.56 -2.88 0.71
C ALA A 601 -38.24 -3.64 0.94
N ARG A 602 -37.42 -3.70 -0.09
CA ARG A 602 -36.09 -4.33 -0.04
C ARG A 602 -35.16 -3.64 0.94
N ALA A 603 -35.12 -2.30 0.93
CA ALA A 603 -34.32 -1.53 1.90
C ALA A 603 -34.73 -1.84 3.35
N LYS A 604 -36.02 -1.96 3.65
CA LYS A 604 -36.50 -2.28 4.98
C LYS A 604 -36.13 -3.71 5.41
N GLU A 605 -36.26 -4.66 4.50
CA GLU A 605 -35.89 -6.07 4.73
C GLU A 605 -34.40 -6.19 5.04
N LEU A 606 -33.53 -5.71 4.14
CA LEU A 606 -32.09 -5.75 4.29
C LEU A 606 -31.61 -5.01 5.56
N LEU A 607 -32.19 -3.85 5.85
CA LEU A 607 -31.83 -3.09 7.05
C LEU A 607 -32.18 -3.83 8.34
N ALA A 608 -33.37 -4.46 8.40
CA ALA A 608 -33.79 -5.22 9.57
C ALA A 608 -32.91 -6.45 9.79
N GLU A 609 -32.59 -7.17 8.73
CA GLU A 609 -31.73 -8.34 8.76
C GLU A 609 -30.29 -7.98 9.17
N THR A 610 -29.73 -6.94 8.52
CA THR A 610 -28.37 -6.48 8.83
C THR A 610 -28.25 -6.04 10.30
N TRP A 611 -29.23 -5.31 10.81
CA TRP A 611 -29.20 -4.90 12.23
C TRP A 611 -29.34 -6.08 13.18
N GLY A 612 -30.20 -7.05 12.86
CA GLY A 612 -30.33 -8.29 13.65
C GLY A 612 -29.02 -9.04 13.74
N LEU A 613 -28.32 -9.20 12.62
CA LEU A 613 -26.99 -9.83 12.59
C LEU A 613 -25.92 -9.01 13.32
N GLN A 614 -25.96 -7.67 13.24
CA GLN A 614 -25.03 -6.82 14.01
C GLN A 614 -25.26 -6.92 15.51
N ASP A 615 -26.52 -7.09 15.96
CA ASP A 615 -26.84 -7.36 17.37
C ASP A 615 -26.32 -8.75 17.77
N GLU A 616 -26.51 -9.79 16.95
CA GLU A 616 -25.97 -11.12 17.20
C GLU A 616 -24.44 -11.14 17.24
N VAL A 617 -23.78 -10.43 16.32
CA VAL A 617 -22.32 -10.24 16.36
C VAL A 617 -21.89 -9.61 17.68
N ALA A 618 -22.59 -8.56 18.14
CA ALA A 618 -22.27 -7.91 19.41
C ALA A 618 -22.45 -8.84 20.61
N GLU A 619 -23.52 -9.62 20.64
CA GLU A 619 -23.84 -10.55 21.73
C GLU A 619 -22.86 -11.73 21.80
N ARG A 620 -22.43 -12.25 20.65
CA ARG A 620 -21.56 -13.44 20.57
C ARG A 620 -20.09 -13.12 20.37
N PHE A 621 -19.71 -11.84 20.35
CA PHE A 621 -18.34 -11.46 19.96
C PHE A 621 -17.27 -12.06 20.88
N ASP A 622 -17.51 -12.13 22.18
CA ASP A 622 -16.56 -12.70 23.14
C ASP A 622 -16.37 -14.21 22.94
N GLU A 623 -17.48 -14.94 22.72
CA GLU A 623 -17.45 -16.37 22.35
C GLU A 623 -16.65 -16.59 21.07
N LEU A 624 -16.96 -15.83 20.02
CA LEU A 624 -16.29 -15.94 18.72
C LEU A 624 -14.82 -15.54 18.80
N ARG A 625 -14.49 -14.51 19.59
CA ARG A 625 -13.10 -14.12 19.85
C ARG A 625 -12.30 -15.29 20.40
N ASP A 626 -12.85 -15.98 21.41
CA ASP A 626 -12.19 -17.14 22.02
C ASP A 626 -12.05 -18.30 21.01
N ALA A 627 -13.09 -18.56 20.19
CA ALA A 627 -13.06 -19.57 19.15
C ALA A 627 -12.01 -19.27 18.08
N TYR A 628 -11.99 -18.05 17.51
CA TYR A 628 -10.99 -17.65 16.51
C TYR A 628 -9.56 -17.69 17.05
N ARG A 629 -9.35 -17.28 18.30
CA ARG A 629 -8.03 -17.34 18.95
C ARG A 629 -7.58 -18.77 19.21
N ALA A 630 -8.49 -19.65 19.59
CA ALA A 630 -8.19 -21.08 19.77
C ALA A 630 -7.82 -21.78 18.46
N ALA A 631 -8.50 -21.42 17.37
CA ALA A 631 -8.24 -21.99 16.05
C ALA A 631 -7.01 -21.39 15.33
N LEU A 632 -6.49 -20.25 15.78
CA LEU A 632 -5.40 -19.52 15.11
C LEU A 632 -4.17 -20.38 14.81
N PRO A 633 -3.65 -21.23 15.74
CA PRO A 633 -2.49 -22.07 15.44
C PRO A 633 -2.70 -22.99 14.24
N ASP A 634 -3.89 -23.56 14.09
CA ASP A 634 -4.22 -24.45 12.95
C ASP A 634 -4.42 -23.65 11.67
N LEU A 635 -5.08 -22.48 11.73
CA LEU A 635 -5.34 -21.62 10.57
C LEU A 635 -4.06 -21.07 9.93
N VAL A 636 -2.99 -20.89 10.71
CA VAL A 636 -1.70 -20.40 10.23
C VAL A 636 -0.65 -21.52 10.10
N SER A 637 -1.04 -22.77 10.27
CA SER A 637 -0.12 -23.89 10.19
C SER A 637 0.26 -24.20 8.74
N ARG A 638 1.48 -24.71 8.57
CA ARG A 638 1.95 -25.22 7.28
C ARG A 638 1.17 -26.48 6.87
N GLU A 639 0.77 -27.29 7.83
CA GLU A 639 0.01 -28.52 7.61
C GLU A 639 -1.34 -28.25 6.96
N SER A 640 -2.12 -27.32 7.51
CA SER A 640 -3.44 -26.96 7.01
C SER A 640 -3.37 -26.36 5.58
N TRP A 641 -2.43 -25.47 5.33
CA TRP A 641 -2.19 -24.93 4.00
C TRP A 641 -1.66 -26.01 3.02
N GLY A 642 -0.85 -26.96 3.49
CA GLY A 642 -0.37 -28.08 2.69
C GLY A 642 -1.50 -28.98 2.19
N GLU A 643 -2.64 -29.08 2.88
CA GLU A 643 -3.83 -29.79 2.40
C GLU A 643 -4.52 -29.06 1.24
N ILE A 644 -4.53 -27.74 1.28
CA ILE A 644 -5.09 -26.89 0.22
C ILE A 644 -4.21 -26.89 -1.05
N PHE A 645 -2.89 -26.98 -0.91
CA PHE A 645 -1.94 -26.91 -2.04
C PHE A 645 -1.67 -28.26 -2.71
N ARG A 646 -2.25 -29.35 -2.22
CA ARG A 646 -2.19 -30.69 -2.84
C ARG A 646 -3.20 -30.78 -3.96
#